data_f135c7e985765e23e2815d746e8aa451
#
_entry.id   f135c7e985765e23e2815d746e8aa451
#
_cell.length_a   1.000
_cell.length_b   1.000
_cell.length_c   1.000
_cell.angle_alpha   90.00
_cell.angle_beta   90.00
_cell.angle_gamma   90.00
#
_symmetry.space_group_name_H-M   'P 1'
#
loop_
_entity.id
_entity.type
_entity.pdbx_description
1 polymer ?
#
loop_
_entity_poly.entity_id
_entity_poly.type
_entity_poly.pdbx_seq_one_letter_code
_entity_poly.pdbx_strand_id
1 'polypeptide(L)'
;MRMRHSTLAIAVNIGMVSMVSANAIPDSDNIEHVVVTATGYEQKLTQAPASISVITAEDLKARSFTSLLDAVQFQEGIDIGTTRDKTGQGSVSMRGLTGEYTLLLIDGRRQNNHGDIYPNNFGGNAFNHMPPLDTIERIEVIRGPASTLYGADALGGVINVITKKHRSEWGGNITFGRSLQTNNDFGNDITTDFSVTGPLIDNVLNLGIRGSLYEQQASTPQLAPAIDPNGVEHIRSLGFGGGGRTVDNNSEHYGFSLNYTAAEGHEFGFDYDNSHQEYDNTPEFNLETGEIIYPLGTRDSIESIWQSRRGQVNPRAGYAAEQEFDREWWALTYDGKWDFGTLAASLSFVDTQNNGRTLPLSVSERQLLQQMYDGTGDYEGITEEARRDLAEDTFLPRPARPLESQQYTFDLRLDIPIQDVVGDHNLVLGTQVIDGELKDGVFGLESGSPGAVQEQKMYSLFLEDNWSFIDDMTVTAGFRYDNHDVFGSQTSPRIYAVYNISDYWTVKGGVSTGYKTPETTDLYDGITGFGGQGTSPFAGNPELTPETSVNSEIALYWSRDAHSFNITYFKTDFDDKIARGDTVQSCATTGGVRPCVNLGEYDELGYDTYSQNINIDKVELQGVEIAGRYGITEDWSLYANYTWTDSEQKSGSQIGLPLTNTAEHMANANLTWDINADLNVYLQAEVRSDRYRGYDSTLDRELYFKSYTMLHLGARWQLNEYVVVNLRVNNLLDRDFTTYSVTYDDLNGDGQFEYLTGRGVTSEVNFTDDYNVKDKAMAVYNLQH
;
A
#
# COMPACT_ATOMS: atom_id res chain seq x y z
N MET A 1 30.18 -31.99 -4.42
CA MET A 1 29.03 -32.32 -5.26
C MET A 1 28.18 -33.35 -4.54
N ARG A 2 27.25 -32.90 -3.68
CA ARG A 2 26.30 -33.77 -3.00
C ARG A 2 24.92 -33.34 -3.46
N MET A 3 24.28 -34.14 -4.29
CA MET A 3 22.86 -33.99 -4.61
C MET A 3 22.05 -34.18 -3.32
N ARG A 4 21.38 -33.15 -2.88
CA ARG A 4 20.31 -33.25 -1.89
C ARG A 4 19.04 -33.64 -2.65
N HIS A 5 18.54 -34.83 -2.39
CA HIS A 5 17.21 -35.27 -2.81
C HIS A 5 16.19 -34.48 -1.94
N SER A 6 15.53 -33.51 -2.53
CA SER A 6 14.37 -32.87 -1.91
C SER A 6 13.18 -33.85 -2.00
N THR A 7 12.82 -34.38 -0.87
CA THR A 7 11.60 -35.19 -0.73
C THR A 7 10.40 -34.22 -0.74
N LEU A 8 9.58 -34.32 -1.77
CA LEU A 8 8.32 -33.58 -1.86
C LEU A 8 7.37 -34.13 -0.79
N ALA A 9 7.28 -33.50 0.35
CA ALA A 9 6.32 -33.86 1.38
C ALA A 9 4.99 -33.14 1.10
N ILE A 10 3.99 -33.89 0.64
CA ILE A 10 2.62 -33.43 0.49
C ILE A 10 1.92 -33.62 1.84
N ALA A 11 1.68 -32.55 2.57
CA ALA A 11 0.84 -32.60 3.76
C ALA A 11 -0.60 -32.24 3.38
N VAL A 12 -1.50 -33.18 3.47
CA VAL A 12 -2.94 -32.98 3.28
C VAL A 12 -3.59 -32.81 4.66
N ASN A 13 -4.14 -31.63 4.92
CA ASN A 13 -4.98 -31.41 6.09
C ASN A 13 -6.45 -31.37 5.67
N ILE A 14 -7.29 -32.10 6.38
CA ILE A 14 -8.75 -32.17 6.15
C ILE A 14 -9.42 -31.14 7.06
N GLY A 15 -10.03 -30.11 6.47
CA GLY A 15 -10.82 -29.09 7.18
C GLY A 15 -12.34 -29.36 7.11
N MET A 16 -13.08 -28.77 8.02
CA MET A 16 -14.51 -28.99 8.21
C MET A 16 -15.41 -28.32 7.16
N VAL A 17 -16.59 -28.89 7.03
CA VAL A 17 -17.62 -28.67 6.01
C VAL A 17 -18.52 -27.48 6.33
N SER A 18 -18.83 -26.72 5.35
CA SER A 18 -19.82 -25.64 5.40
C SER A 18 -20.83 -25.64 4.21
N MET A 19 -22.05 -25.06 4.34
CA MET A 19 -23.16 -25.19 3.39
C MET A 19 -23.47 -23.94 2.54
N VAL A 20 -23.66 -24.04 1.22
CA VAL A 20 -24.03 -22.97 0.24
C VAL A 20 -25.32 -23.35 -0.53
N SER A 21 -26.20 -22.39 -0.77
CA SER A 21 -27.32 -22.56 -1.70
C SER A 21 -26.90 -22.17 -3.12
N ALA A 22 -26.97 -23.12 -4.02
CA ALA A 22 -26.61 -22.93 -5.41
C ALA A 22 -27.69 -22.19 -6.17
N ASN A 23 -27.37 -21.04 -6.75
CA ASN A 23 -28.13 -20.51 -7.88
C ASN A 23 -27.46 -20.92 -9.19
N ALA A 24 -28.26 -21.28 -10.19
CA ALA A 24 -27.83 -21.73 -11.49
C ALA A 24 -26.86 -20.73 -12.16
N ILE A 25 -25.77 -21.28 -12.69
CA ILE A 25 -24.79 -20.55 -13.49
C ILE A 25 -25.52 -19.92 -14.70
N PRO A 26 -25.49 -18.61 -14.92
CA PRO A 26 -25.91 -18.03 -16.18
C PRO A 26 -24.94 -18.46 -17.29
N ASP A 27 -25.47 -18.71 -18.47
CA ASP A 27 -24.69 -19.01 -19.68
C ASP A 27 -23.53 -18.02 -19.82
N SER A 28 -22.32 -18.52 -19.98
CA SER A 28 -21.07 -17.76 -20.05
C SER A 28 -20.86 -17.00 -21.37
N ASP A 29 -21.88 -16.85 -22.17
CA ASP A 29 -21.84 -16.15 -23.46
C ASP A 29 -22.07 -14.64 -23.25
N ASN A 30 -21.00 -13.85 -23.40
CA ASN A 30 -20.96 -12.39 -23.34
C ASN A 30 -21.16 -11.76 -21.94
N ILE A 31 -20.30 -12.01 -20.99
CA ILE A 31 -20.22 -11.16 -19.79
C ILE A 31 -19.58 -9.84 -20.20
N GLU A 32 -20.41 -8.87 -20.52
CA GLU A 32 -20.01 -7.49 -20.74
C GLU A 32 -19.68 -6.88 -19.38
N HIS A 33 -18.38 -6.70 -19.08
CA HIS A 33 -17.97 -6.09 -17.82
C HIS A 33 -18.43 -4.65 -17.74
N VAL A 34 -19.21 -4.34 -16.72
CA VAL A 34 -19.66 -2.99 -16.41
C VAL A 34 -18.74 -2.40 -15.36
N VAL A 35 -18.35 -1.15 -15.54
CA VAL A 35 -17.49 -0.39 -14.61
C VAL A 35 -18.17 0.92 -14.25
N VAL A 36 -17.92 1.40 -13.04
CA VAL A 36 -18.45 2.67 -12.52
C VAL A 36 -17.34 3.68 -12.29
N THR A 37 -16.15 3.23 -11.94
CA THR A 37 -15.08 4.09 -11.42
C THR A 37 -14.59 5.13 -12.46
N ALA A 38 -14.64 4.84 -13.75
CA ALA A 38 -14.07 5.74 -14.76
C ALA A 38 -14.92 6.99 -15.07
N THR A 39 -16.22 6.91 -14.85
CA THR A 39 -17.16 7.99 -15.17
C THR A 39 -18.13 8.33 -14.07
N GLY A 40 -18.12 7.49 -13.02
CA GLY A 40 -19.05 7.63 -11.92
C GLY A 40 -20.43 7.01 -12.16
N TYR A 41 -20.72 6.53 -13.36
CA TYR A 41 -21.95 5.79 -13.70
C TYR A 41 -21.60 4.47 -14.40
N GLU A 42 -22.55 3.53 -14.38
CA GLU A 42 -22.36 2.21 -15.01
C GLU A 42 -22.23 2.31 -16.52
N GLN A 43 -21.14 1.77 -17.04
CA GLN A 43 -20.89 1.68 -18.48
C GLN A 43 -20.04 0.45 -18.82
N LYS A 44 -20.01 0.08 -20.08
CA LYS A 44 -19.19 -1.01 -20.58
C LYS A 44 -17.70 -0.69 -20.43
N LEU A 45 -16.90 -1.67 -20.02
CA LEU A 45 -15.44 -1.53 -19.91
C LEU A 45 -14.80 -0.97 -21.19
N THR A 46 -15.29 -1.43 -22.35
CA THR A 46 -14.80 -0.97 -23.66
C THR A 46 -15.13 0.50 -23.95
N GLN A 47 -16.14 1.07 -23.33
CA GLN A 47 -16.58 2.46 -23.51
C GLN A 47 -16.00 3.40 -22.44
N ALA A 48 -15.44 2.88 -21.39
CA ALA A 48 -14.89 3.67 -20.30
C ALA A 48 -13.68 4.52 -20.76
N PRO A 49 -13.66 5.85 -20.49
CA PRO A 49 -12.60 6.76 -20.93
C PRO A 49 -11.36 6.69 -20.02
N ALA A 50 -10.81 5.51 -19.84
CA ALA A 50 -9.58 5.24 -19.08
C ALA A 50 -9.05 3.83 -19.39
N SER A 51 -7.81 3.57 -19.02
CA SER A 51 -7.23 2.22 -18.96
C SER A 51 -7.67 1.54 -17.67
N ILE A 52 -8.61 0.60 -17.78
CA ILE A 52 -9.22 -0.09 -16.62
C ILE A 52 -9.05 -1.60 -16.74
N SER A 53 -8.78 -2.23 -15.59
CA SER A 53 -8.91 -3.68 -15.42
C SER A 53 -9.99 -3.97 -14.38
N VAL A 54 -10.70 -5.08 -14.58
CA VAL A 54 -11.73 -5.57 -13.67
C VAL A 54 -11.36 -6.96 -13.21
N ILE A 55 -11.41 -7.19 -11.90
CA ILE A 55 -11.30 -8.52 -11.28
C ILE A 55 -12.68 -8.83 -10.75
N THR A 56 -13.35 -9.81 -11.33
CA THR A 56 -14.72 -10.17 -10.95
C THR A 56 -14.78 -11.08 -9.73
N ALA A 57 -15.97 -11.26 -9.14
CA ALA A 57 -16.17 -12.23 -8.08
C ALA A 57 -15.82 -13.67 -8.53
N GLU A 58 -16.02 -13.99 -9.81
CA GLU A 58 -15.64 -15.26 -10.41
C GLU A 58 -14.12 -15.41 -10.47
N ASP A 59 -13.39 -14.37 -10.88
CA ASP A 59 -11.92 -14.36 -10.88
C ASP A 59 -11.38 -14.52 -9.45
N LEU A 60 -11.99 -13.84 -8.46
CA LEU A 60 -11.62 -13.95 -7.04
C LEU A 60 -11.85 -15.37 -6.51
N LYS A 61 -12.97 -16.01 -6.89
CA LYS A 61 -13.30 -17.38 -6.49
C LYS A 61 -12.48 -18.43 -7.21
N ALA A 62 -12.10 -18.19 -8.48
CA ALA A 62 -11.35 -19.14 -9.29
C ALA A 62 -9.92 -19.36 -8.80
N ARG A 63 -9.39 -18.41 -8.02
CA ARG A 63 -8.02 -18.43 -7.51
C ARG A 63 -8.02 -18.24 -5.99
N SER A 64 -7.10 -18.87 -5.31
CA SER A 64 -6.97 -18.80 -3.86
C SER A 64 -6.20 -17.52 -3.45
N PHE A 65 -6.82 -16.36 -3.59
CA PHE A 65 -6.25 -15.11 -3.10
C PHE A 65 -6.40 -14.98 -1.59
N THR A 66 -5.38 -14.44 -0.94
CA THR A 66 -5.33 -14.25 0.52
C THR A 66 -5.58 -12.80 0.94
N SER A 67 -5.40 -11.86 0.03
CA SER A 67 -5.57 -10.42 0.31
C SER A 67 -5.94 -9.63 -0.95
N LEU A 68 -6.36 -8.38 -0.78
CA LEU A 68 -6.57 -7.45 -1.89
C LEU A 68 -5.30 -7.32 -2.76
N LEU A 69 -4.14 -7.19 -2.14
CA LEU A 69 -2.86 -7.08 -2.85
C LEU A 69 -2.56 -8.31 -3.70
N ASP A 70 -2.81 -9.52 -3.15
CA ASP A 70 -2.64 -10.77 -3.90
C ASP A 70 -3.60 -10.86 -5.10
N ALA A 71 -4.80 -10.30 -4.99
CA ALA A 71 -5.76 -10.26 -6.09
C ALA A 71 -5.34 -9.30 -7.22
N VAL A 72 -4.83 -8.10 -6.89
CA VAL A 72 -4.50 -7.08 -7.90
C VAL A 72 -3.12 -7.26 -8.54
N GLN A 73 -2.18 -7.97 -7.91
CA GLN A 73 -0.78 -8.10 -8.38
C GLN A 73 -0.62 -8.70 -9.78
N PHE A 74 -1.62 -9.42 -10.26
CA PHE A 74 -1.58 -10.08 -11.57
C PHE A 74 -2.23 -9.25 -12.68
N GLN A 75 -2.59 -8.00 -12.38
CA GLN A 75 -3.08 -7.07 -13.40
C GLN A 75 -1.90 -6.37 -14.09
N GLU A 76 -2.11 -5.96 -15.34
CA GLU A 76 -1.12 -5.17 -16.06
C GLU A 76 -0.82 -3.85 -15.37
N GLY A 77 0.43 -3.39 -15.39
CA GLY A 77 0.86 -2.13 -14.79
C GLY A 77 0.93 -2.13 -13.28
N ILE A 78 0.61 -3.25 -12.59
CA ILE A 78 0.62 -3.36 -11.14
C ILE A 78 1.77 -4.25 -10.66
N ASP A 79 2.50 -3.76 -9.69
CA ASP A 79 3.49 -4.51 -8.91
C ASP A 79 3.24 -4.30 -7.42
N ILE A 80 3.19 -5.38 -6.65
CA ILE A 80 3.12 -5.30 -5.17
C ILE A 80 4.51 -5.33 -4.55
N GLY A 81 5.53 -5.38 -5.40
CA GLY A 81 6.92 -5.48 -4.97
C GLY A 81 7.22 -6.76 -4.18
N THR A 82 8.46 -6.94 -3.90
CA THR A 82 8.95 -8.02 -3.05
C THR A 82 9.49 -7.47 -1.73
N THR A 83 9.67 -6.15 -1.64
CA THR A 83 10.03 -5.45 -0.41
C THR A 83 8.82 -5.47 0.51
N ARG A 84 9.03 -5.95 1.72
CA ARG A 84 8.02 -5.97 2.78
C ARG A 84 8.34 -4.88 3.80
N ASP A 85 7.31 -4.35 4.42
CA ASP A 85 7.48 -3.47 5.58
C ASP A 85 7.85 -4.27 6.84
N LYS A 86 7.95 -3.60 7.99
CA LYS A 86 8.32 -4.24 9.27
C LYS A 86 7.33 -5.30 9.74
N THR A 87 6.09 -5.24 9.26
CA THR A 87 5.03 -6.19 9.59
C THR A 87 4.90 -7.31 8.58
N GLY A 88 5.77 -7.34 7.56
CA GLY A 88 5.73 -8.33 6.49
C GLY A 88 4.72 -8.00 5.40
N GLN A 89 4.12 -6.81 5.43
CA GLN A 89 3.11 -6.39 4.46
C GLN A 89 3.75 -5.74 3.23
N GLY A 90 3.11 -5.93 2.08
CA GLY A 90 3.48 -5.28 0.83
C GLY A 90 2.71 -3.99 0.59
N SER A 91 3.12 -3.23 -0.40
CA SER A 91 2.36 -2.10 -0.92
C SER A 91 2.18 -2.22 -2.43
N VAL A 92 1.14 -1.59 -2.96
CA VAL A 92 0.91 -1.56 -4.41
C VAL A 92 1.83 -0.52 -5.05
N SER A 93 2.30 -0.82 -6.27
CA SER A 93 2.89 0.15 -7.17
C SER A 93 2.16 0.08 -8.51
N MET A 94 1.86 1.23 -9.09
CA MET A 94 1.11 1.33 -10.35
C MET A 94 1.91 2.13 -11.37
N ARG A 95 2.25 1.50 -12.51
CA ARG A 95 3.11 2.10 -13.55
C ARG A 95 4.43 2.69 -13.00
N GLY A 96 4.99 2.08 -11.93
CA GLY A 96 6.21 2.54 -11.27
C GLY A 96 6.03 3.61 -10.19
N LEU A 97 4.82 4.10 -9.97
CA LEU A 97 4.48 4.98 -8.85
C LEU A 97 4.08 4.16 -7.64
N THR A 98 4.61 4.49 -6.46
CA THR A 98 4.39 3.77 -5.19
C THR A 98 2.94 3.94 -4.69
N GLY A 99 2.56 3.13 -3.69
CA GLY A 99 1.19 3.09 -3.17
C GLY A 99 0.63 4.41 -2.67
N GLU A 100 1.48 5.34 -2.26
CA GLU A 100 1.11 6.70 -1.85
C GLU A 100 0.49 7.55 -2.98
N TYR A 101 0.66 7.14 -4.24
CA TYR A 101 0.04 7.76 -5.43
C TYR A 101 -1.22 7.01 -5.90
N THR A 102 -1.65 5.99 -5.16
CA THR A 102 -2.82 5.18 -5.48
C THR A 102 -3.95 5.48 -4.52
N LEU A 103 -5.07 5.95 -5.07
CA LEU A 103 -6.28 6.15 -4.28
C LEU A 103 -7.02 4.83 -4.09
N LEU A 104 -7.29 4.47 -2.85
CA LEU A 104 -8.04 3.30 -2.47
C LEU A 104 -9.48 3.68 -2.12
N LEU A 105 -10.45 2.99 -2.72
CA LEU A 105 -11.87 3.23 -2.51
C LEU A 105 -12.59 1.94 -2.12
N ILE A 106 -13.61 2.06 -1.29
CA ILE A 106 -14.64 1.04 -1.07
C ILE A 106 -15.97 1.63 -1.52
N ASP A 107 -16.60 1.01 -2.52
CA ASP A 107 -17.85 1.50 -3.14
C ASP A 107 -17.78 2.99 -3.54
N GLY A 108 -16.65 3.41 -4.09
CA GLY A 108 -16.40 4.79 -4.49
C GLY A 108 -16.00 5.76 -3.38
N ARG A 109 -15.87 5.32 -2.12
CA ARG A 109 -15.55 6.17 -0.96
C ARG A 109 -14.10 6.02 -0.54
N ARG A 110 -13.44 7.14 -0.32
CA ARG A 110 -12.02 7.24 0.05
C ARG A 110 -11.69 6.44 1.30
N GLN A 111 -10.57 5.72 1.22
CA GLN A 111 -9.99 4.96 2.34
C GLN A 111 -8.62 5.48 2.76
N ASN A 112 -8.02 6.39 2.00
CA ASN A 112 -6.71 6.95 2.32
C ASN A 112 -6.79 7.81 3.60
N ASN A 113 -5.77 7.70 4.43
CA ASN A 113 -5.64 8.48 5.66
C ASN A 113 -5.17 9.91 5.35
N HIS A 114 -5.41 10.78 6.31
CA HIS A 114 -4.92 12.14 6.31
C HIS A 114 -3.58 12.21 7.04
N GLY A 115 -2.47 12.45 6.30
CA GLY A 115 -1.11 12.44 6.82
C GLY A 115 -0.49 11.04 7.00
N ASP A 116 0.78 11.00 7.41
CA ASP A 116 1.54 9.76 7.61
C ASP A 116 1.18 9.08 8.93
N ILE A 117 0.21 8.21 8.90
CA ILE A 117 -0.22 7.39 10.05
C ILE A 117 0.63 6.11 10.20
N TYR A 118 1.41 5.73 9.20
CA TYR A 118 2.25 4.53 9.18
C TYR A 118 3.75 4.82 9.05
N PRO A 119 4.31 5.76 9.84
CA PRO A 119 5.70 6.18 9.69
C PRO A 119 6.70 5.07 10.03
N ASN A 120 7.93 5.20 9.54
CA ASN A 120 9.05 4.31 9.85
C ASN A 120 8.87 2.87 9.36
N ASN A 121 8.41 2.73 8.13
CA ASN A 121 8.28 1.46 7.42
C ASN A 121 7.17 0.55 7.96
N PHE A 122 5.96 1.12 8.09
CA PHE A 122 4.70 0.40 8.34
C PHE A 122 3.67 0.62 7.24
N GLY A 123 4.06 1.21 6.10
CA GLY A 123 3.16 1.67 5.03
C GLY A 123 2.33 0.58 4.35
N GLY A 124 2.75 -0.69 4.43
CA GLY A 124 1.97 -1.82 3.91
C GLY A 124 0.63 -2.01 4.62
N ASN A 125 0.52 -1.57 5.88
CA ASN A 125 -0.72 -1.69 6.66
C ASN A 125 -1.89 -0.88 6.10
N ALA A 126 -1.64 0.12 5.26
CA ALA A 126 -2.70 0.89 4.60
C ALA A 126 -3.66 0.02 3.76
N PHE A 127 -3.20 -1.14 3.27
CA PHE A 127 -3.98 -2.06 2.44
C PHE A 127 -4.61 -3.23 3.21
N ASN A 128 -4.40 -3.32 4.52
CA ASN A 128 -4.86 -4.46 5.33
C ASN A 128 -6.26 -4.24 5.95
N HIS A 129 -6.78 -3.02 5.91
CA HIS A 129 -8.10 -2.68 6.47
C HIS A 129 -9.23 -2.88 5.45
N MET A 130 -9.18 -3.96 4.68
CA MET A 130 -10.15 -4.22 3.63
C MET A 130 -11.17 -5.27 4.06
N PRO A 131 -12.42 -5.20 3.57
CA PRO A 131 -13.42 -6.22 3.83
C PRO A 131 -12.98 -7.58 3.25
N PRO A 132 -13.47 -8.70 3.82
CA PRO A 132 -13.17 -10.04 3.32
C PRO A 132 -13.43 -10.19 1.82
N LEU A 133 -12.54 -10.88 1.09
CA LEU A 133 -12.60 -10.97 -0.38
C LEU A 133 -13.92 -11.55 -0.90
N ASP A 134 -14.57 -12.43 -0.16
CA ASP A 134 -15.83 -13.04 -0.54
C ASP A 134 -17.05 -12.10 -0.46
N THR A 135 -16.90 -10.95 0.23
CA THR A 135 -17.90 -9.87 0.20
C THR A 135 -17.78 -8.98 -1.02
N ILE A 136 -16.71 -9.12 -1.79
CA ILE A 136 -16.41 -8.30 -2.97
C ILE A 136 -17.21 -8.83 -4.17
N GLU A 137 -17.85 -7.91 -4.89
CA GLU A 137 -18.49 -8.17 -6.16
C GLU A 137 -17.48 -8.08 -7.31
N ARG A 138 -16.66 -7.02 -7.29
CA ARG A 138 -15.55 -6.82 -8.23
C ARG A 138 -14.56 -5.80 -7.69
N ILE A 139 -13.36 -5.83 -8.23
CA ILE A 139 -12.34 -4.79 -8.01
C ILE A 139 -12.09 -4.10 -9.34
N GLU A 140 -12.25 -2.79 -9.39
CA GLU A 140 -11.96 -1.94 -10.54
C GLU A 140 -10.64 -1.23 -10.33
N VAL A 141 -9.72 -1.34 -11.29
CA VAL A 141 -8.40 -0.72 -11.23
C VAL A 141 -8.23 0.23 -12.40
N ILE A 142 -8.21 1.53 -12.12
CA ILE A 142 -7.87 2.57 -13.10
C ILE A 142 -6.38 2.84 -13.02
N ARG A 143 -5.70 2.78 -14.16
CA ARG A 143 -4.27 3.12 -14.27
C ARG A 143 -4.10 4.50 -14.88
N GLY A 144 -3.22 5.30 -14.26
CA GLY A 144 -2.99 6.71 -14.59
C GLY A 144 -3.93 7.67 -13.86
N PRO A 145 -3.70 8.98 -14.01
CA PRO A 145 -4.37 10.00 -13.22
C PRO A 145 -5.89 10.02 -13.37
N ALA A 146 -6.59 10.03 -12.26
CA ALA A 146 -8.05 10.10 -12.17
C ALA A 146 -8.54 11.29 -11.32
N SER A 147 -7.69 12.32 -11.14
CA SER A 147 -8.00 13.44 -10.24
C SER A 147 -9.18 14.30 -10.70
N THR A 148 -9.59 14.25 -11.97
CA THR A 148 -10.77 14.97 -12.44
C THR A 148 -12.06 14.54 -11.72
N LEU A 149 -12.22 13.26 -11.41
CA LEU A 149 -13.37 12.74 -10.66
C LEU A 149 -13.09 12.61 -9.17
N TYR A 150 -11.89 12.15 -8.80
CA TYR A 150 -11.57 11.72 -7.44
C TYR A 150 -10.71 12.71 -6.66
N GLY A 151 -10.17 13.75 -7.31
CA GLY A 151 -9.35 14.78 -6.66
C GLY A 151 -7.94 14.33 -6.33
N ALA A 152 -7.41 14.84 -5.23
CA ALA A 152 -6.07 14.54 -4.75
C ALA A 152 -5.80 13.05 -4.55
N ASP A 153 -4.53 12.65 -4.62
CA ASP A 153 -3.99 11.30 -4.37
C ASP A 153 -4.31 10.24 -5.45
N ALA A 154 -5.14 10.59 -6.46
CA ALA A 154 -5.39 9.76 -7.63
C ALA A 154 -4.40 10.04 -8.78
N LEU A 155 -3.13 10.28 -8.47
CA LEU A 155 -2.09 10.65 -9.45
C LEU A 155 -1.56 9.41 -10.19
N GLY A 156 -1.34 8.30 -9.51
CA GLY A 156 -0.89 7.02 -10.09
C GLY A 156 -2.05 6.17 -10.60
N GLY A 157 -3.18 6.25 -9.93
CA GLY A 157 -4.40 5.52 -10.29
C GLY A 157 -5.37 5.33 -9.11
N VAL A 158 -6.38 4.49 -9.35
CA VAL A 158 -7.43 4.19 -8.36
C VAL A 158 -7.66 2.68 -8.30
N ILE A 159 -7.77 2.15 -7.10
CA ILE A 159 -8.30 0.80 -6.84
C ILE A 159 -9.63 0.97 -6.12
N ASN A 160 -10.72 0.54 -6.74
CA ASN A 160 -12.05 0.61 -6.16
C ASN A 160 -12.61 -0.78 -5.91
N VAL A 161 -12.84 -1.10 -4.66
CA VAL A 161 -13.43 -2.36 -4.21
C VAL A 161 -14.95 -2.18 -4.15
N ILE A 162 -15.68 -2.87 -5.02
CA ILE A 162 -17.14 -2.84 -5.04
C ILE A 162 -17.68 -4.02 -4.26
N THR A 163 -18.52 -3.75 -3.26
CA THR A 163 -19.08 -4.77 -2.37
C THR A 163 -20.46 -5.25 -2.81
N LYS A 164 -20.80 -6.50 -2.45
CA LYS A 164 -22.13 -7.08 -2.66
C LYS A 164 -23.15 -6.46 -1.70
N LYS A 165 -24.16 -5.76 -2.20
CA LYS A 165 -25.14 -5.05 -1.38
C LYS A 165 -26.48 -5.77 -1.21
N HIS A 166 -26.98 -6.39 -2.26
CA HIS A 166 -28.34 -6.94 -2.30
C HIS A 166 -28.39 -8.43 -2.53
N ARG A 167 -29.23 -9.10 -1.77
CA ARG A 167 -29.66 -10.47 -2.03
C ARG A 167 -31.18 -10.55 -1.85
N SER A 168 -31.84 -11.30 -2.73
CA SER A 168 -33.28 -11.59 -2.60
C SER A 168 -33.58 -12.64 -1.53
N GLU A 169 -32.56 -13.43 -1.16
CA GLU A 169 -32.64 -14.49 -0.15
C GLU A 169 -31.42 -14.43 0.76
N TRP A 170 -31.54 -14.95 1.98
CA TRP A 170 -30.41 -15.09 2.89
C TRP A 170 -29.36 -16.03 2.29
N GLY A 171 -28.13 -15.59 2.29
CA GLY A 171 -26.99 -16.39 1.89
C GLY A 171 -25.74 -15.91 2.60
N GLY A 172 -24.81 -16.81 2.81
CA GLY A 172 -23.58 -16.49 3.52
C GLY A 172 -22.44 -17.41 3.10
N ASN A 173 -21.29 -17.14 3.66
CA ASN A 173 -20.05 -17.78 3.35
C ASN A 173 -19.18 -17.84 4.60
N ILE A 174 -18.50 -18.96 4.82
CA ILE A 174 -17.43 -19.08 5.80
C ILE A 174 -16.23 -19.68 5.10
N THR A 175 -15.10 -18.99 5.15
CA THR A 175 -13.84 -19.41 4.57
C THR A 175 -12.83 -19.68 5.67
N PHE A 176 -12.21 -20.87 5.65
CA PHE A 176 -11.06 -21.21 6.47
C PHE A 176 -9.83 -21.32 5.56
N GLY A 177 -8.87 -20.46 5.77
CA GLY A 177 -7.60 -20.44 5.07
C GLY A 177 -6.45 -20.87 5.99
N ARG A 178 -5.48 -21.57 5.46
CA ARG A 178 -4.21 -21.84 6.14
C ARG A 178 -3.07 -21.90 5.16
N SER A 179 -2.03 -21.12 5.39
CA SER A 179 -0.77 -21.24 4.68
C SER A 179 0.23 -22.03 5.52
N LEU A 180 0.84 -23.04 4.90
CA LEU A 180 1.88 -23.86 5.52
C LEU A 180 3.19 -23.60 4.80
N GLN A 181 4.18 -23.13 5.53
CA GLN A 181 5.53 -22.96 5.00
C GLN A 181 6.28 -24.28 4.94
N THR A 182 7.04 -24.51 3.88
CA THR A 182 7.85 -25.74 3.75
C THR A 182 9.18 -25.65 4.47
N ASN A 183 9.63 -24.43 4.78
CA ASN A 183 10.79 -24.14 5.62
C ASN A 183 10.30 -23.61 6.97
N ASN A 184 10.74 -24.21 8.08
CA ASN A 184 10.34 -23.84 9.44
C ASN A 184 10.85 -22.47 9.89
N ASP A 185 11.77 -21.84 9.15
CA ASP A 185 12.24 -20.49 9.42
C ASP A 185 11.16 -19.45 9.10
N PHE A 186 10.11 -19.82 8.38
CA PHE A 186 9.01 -18.95 8.00
C PHE A 186 7.71 -19.34 8.70
N GLY A 187 6.99 -18.33 9.17
CA GLY A 187 5.74 -18.48 9.91
C GLY A 187 4.58 -18.93 9.04
N ASN A 188 3.74 -19.80 9.59
CA ASN A 188 2.46 -20.15 8.99
C ASN A 188 1.42 -19.08 9.30
N ASP A 189 0.34 -19.05 8.51
CA ASP A 189 -0.82 -18.21 8.79
C ASP A 189 -2.12 -18.99 8.77
N ILE A 190 -3.12 -18.43 9.45
CA ILE A 190 -4.51 -18.92 9.49
C ILE A 190 -5.42 -17.73 9.27
N THR A 191 -6.42 -17.92 8.40
CA THR A 191 -7.48 -16.92 8.16
C THR A 191 -8.84 -17.57 8.37
N THR A 192 -9.77 -16.84 8.98
CA THR A 192 -11.18 -17.22 9.07
C THR A 192 -12.02 -16.03 8.66
N ASP A 193 -12.67 -16.13 7.51
CA ASP A 193 -13.57 -15.11 7.00
C ASP A 193 -15.00 -15.60 7.08
N PHE A 194 -15.94 -14.70 7.39
CA PHE A 194 -17.34 -14.99 7.29
C PHE A 194 -18.13 -13.80 6.74
N SER A 195 -19.18 -14.11 6.02
CA SER A 195 -20.15 -13.11 5.58
C SER A 195 -21.54 -13.72 5.51
N VAL A 196 -22.56 -12.92 5.83
CA VAL A 196 -23.94 -13.27 5.64
C VAL A 196 -24.71 -12.04 5.20
N THR A 197 -25.51 -12.17 4.14
CA THR A 197 -26.32 -11.06 3.59
C THR A 197 -27.69 -11.59 3.22
N GLY A 198 -28.74 -10.80 3.49
CA GLY A 198 -30.09 -11.14 3.10
C GLY A 198 -31.12 -10.11 3.51
N PRO A 199 -32.40 -10.28 3.07
CA PRO A 199 -33.47 -9.36 3.39
C PRO A 199 -33.96 -9.52 4.83
N LEU A 200 -33.97 -8.41 5.58
CA LEU A 200 -34.76 -8.30 6.80
C LEU A 200 -36.23 -8.05 6.47
N ILE A 201 -36.48 -7.31 5.38
CA ILE A 201 -37.81 -7.06 4.81
C ILE A 201 -37.61 -7.17 3.29
N ASP A 202 -38.31 -8.11 2.66
CA ASP A 202 -38.20 -8.41 1.24
C ASP A 202 -38.33 -7.16 0.38
N ASN A 203 -37.37 -6.93 -0.49
CA ASN A 203 -37.25 -5.79 -1.40
C ASN A 203 -37.25 -4.39 -0.74
N VAL A 204 -37.12 -4.31 0.58
CA VAL A 204 -37.14 -3.04 1.33
C VAL A 204 -35.89 -2.84 2.18
N LEU A 205 -35.48 -3.85 2.95
CA LEU A 205 -34.36 -3.70 3.86
C LEU A 205 -33.47 -4.94 3.82
N ASN A 206 -32.22 -4.75 3.41
CA ASN A 206 -31.17 -5.75 3.43
C ASN A 206 -30.19 -5.50 4.58
N LEU A 207 -29.71 -6.58 5.19
CA LEU A 207 -28.65 -6.59 6.18
C LEU A 207 -27.48 -7.46 5.66
N GLY A 208 -26.28 -6.92 5.70
CA GLY A 208 -25.05 -7.67 5.55
C GLY A 208 -24.24 -7.65 6.84
N ILE A 209 -23.63 -8.76 7.23
CA ILE A 209 -22.66 -8.86 8.32
C ILE A 209 -21.41 -9.56 7.78
N ARG A 210 -20.24 -9.07 8.16
CA ARG A 210 -18.95 -9.60 7.70
C ARG A 210 -17.91 -9.55 8.80
N GLY A 211 -16.92 -10.45 8.71
CA GLY A 211 -15.77 -10.40 9.60
C GLY A 211 -14.62 -11.29 9.10
N SER A 212 -13.43 -10.99 9.57
CA SER A 212 -12.20 -11.73 9.30
C SER A 212 -11.35 -11.80 10.56
N LEU A 213 -10.76 -12.96 10.79
CA LEU A 213 -9.75 -13.21 11.80
C LEU A 213 -8.52 -13.76 11.10
N TYR A 214 -7.38 -13.12 11.30
CA TYR A 214 -6.11 -13.50 10.72
C TYR A 214 -5.04 -13.62 11.81
N GLU A 215 -4.30 -14.73 11.80
CA GLU A 215 -3.17 -14.97 12.69
C GLU A 215 -1.96 -15.39 11.85
N GLN A 216 -0.82 -14.79 12.07
CA GLN A 216 0.44 -15.15 11.42
C GLN A 216 1.53 -15.36 12.45
N GLN A 217 2.28 -16.44 12.31
CA GLN A 217 3.45 -16.74 13.10
C GLN A 217 4.67 -15.94 12.59
N ALA A 218 5.58 -15.60 13.50
CA ALA A 218 6.84 -14.95 13.14
C ALA A 218 7.67 -15.77 12.15
N SER A 219 8.39 -15.05 11.28
CA SER A 219 9.40 -15.63 10.39
C SER A 219 10.79 -15.14 10.81
N THR A 220 11.71 -16.09 11.04
CA THR A 220 13.09 -15.83 11.46
C THR A 220 14.08 -16.54 10.52
N PRO A 221 14.13 -16.13 9.22
CA PRO A 221 14.93 -16.84 8.23
C PRO A 221 16.42 -16.82 8.61
N GLN A 222 17.05 -18.00 8.52
CA GLN A 222 18.48 -18.17 8.71
C GLN A 222 19.19 -17.90 7.39
N LEU A 223 20.01 -16.86 7.35
CA LEU A 223 20.77 -16.49 6.17
C LEU A 223 22.15 -17.16 6.21
N ALA A 224 22.57 -17.73 5.08
CA ALA A 224 23.90 -18.30 4.97
C ALA A 224 24.98 -17.23 5.24
N PRO A 225 26.07 -17.54 5.96
CA PRO A 225 27.17 -16.61 6.14
C PRO A 225 27.71 -16.11 4.79
N ALA A 226 28.06 -14.83 4.73
CA ALA A 226 28.81 -14.31 3.61
C ALA A 226 30.28 -14.60 3.77
N ILE A 227 30.93 -15.07 2.71
CA ILE A 227 32.38 -15.33 2.69
C ILE A 227 33.04 -14.19 1.93
N ASP A 228 33.96 -13.50 2.57
CA ASP A 228 34.72 -12.42 1.95
C ASP A 228 35.81 -12.95 0.99
N PRO A 229 36.43 -12.09 0.15
CA PRO A 229 37.52 -12.49 -0.72
C PRO A 229 38.73 -13.08 0.00
N ASN A 230 38.91 -12.80 1.29
CA ASN A 230 39.96 -13.36 2.13
C ASN A 230 39.59 -14.73 2.74
N GLY A 231 38.34 -15.19 2.50
CA GLY A 231 37.83 -16.46 3.01
C GLY A 231 37.29 -16.38 4.44
N VAL A 232 37.07 -15.19 5.00
CA VAL A 232 36.48 -15.01 6.33
C VAL A 232 34.96 -15.09 6.23
N GLU A 233 34.35 -15.87 7.11
CA GLU A 233 32.89 -15.98 7.23
C GLU A 233 32.34 -14.82 8.07
N HIS A 234 31.28 -14.18 7.57
CA HIS A 234 30.56 -13.11 8.24
C HIS A 234 29.12 -13.53 8.45
N ILE A 235 28.73 -13.63 9.72
CA ILE A 235 27.34 -13.92 10.10
C ILE A 235 26.52 -12.67 9.86
N ARG A 236 25.37 -12.84 9.20
CA ARG A 236 24.45 -11.75 8.90
C ARG A 236 23.42 -11.64 10.01
N SER A 237 23.28 -10.48 10.61
CA SER A 237 22.16 -10.18 11.47
C SER A 237 21.04 -9.51 10.67
N LEU A 238 19.82 -10.00 10.87
CA LEU A 238 18.63 -9.31 10.34
C LEU A 238 18.42 -8.06 11.22
N GLY A 239 18.49 -6.89 10.58
CA GLY A 239 18.17 -5.63 11.25
C GLY A 239 16.70 -5.53 11.65
N PHE A 240 16.29 -4.38 12.18
CA PHE A 240 14.89 -4.08 12.50
C PHE A 240 14.02 -4.13 11.23
N GLY A 241 13.07 -5.06 11.19
CA GLY A 241 12.05 -5.19 10.18
C GLY A 241 12.59 -5.14 8.75
N GLY A 242 12.89 -6.28 8.22
CA GLY A 242 13.40 -6.46 6.88
C GLY A 242 13.90 -7.89 6.72
N GLY A 243 14.27 -8.26 5.50
CA GLY A 243 14.91 -9.53 5.25
C GLY A 243 14.04 -10.76 5.32
N GLY A 244 12.74 -10.62 5.12
CA GLY A 244 11.80 -11.70 5.27
C GLY A 244 11.51 -12.05 6.72
N ARG A 245 12.06 -11.30 7.67
CA ARG A 245 11.68 -11.40 9.06
C ARG A 245 10.32 -10.74 9.24
N THR A 246 9.38 -11.49 9.78
CA THR A 246 8.07 -11.00 10.21
C THR A 246 7.88 -11.30 11.68
N VAL A 247 6.87 -10.70 12.29
CA VAL A 247 6.52 -10.92 13.69
C VAL A 247 5.22 -11.68 13.80
N ASP A 248 4.99 -12.32 14.95
CA ASP A 248 3.66 -12.81 15.29
C ASP A 248 2.67 -11.66 15.23
N ASN A 249 1.57 -11.85 14.53
CA ASN A 249 0.53 -10.85 14.44
C ASN A 249 -0.87 -11.44 14.42
N ASN A 250 -1.81 -10.66 14.95
CA ASN A 250 -3.22 -10.93 14.93
C ASN A 250 -3.93 -9.75 14.28
N SER A 251 -4.89 -10.03 13.42
CA SER A 251 -5.74 -9.01 12.82
C SER A 251 -7.19 -9.43 12.88
N GLU A 252 -8.03 -8.53 13.34
CA GLU A 252 -9.47 -8.70 13.44
C GLU A 252 -10.18 -7.63 12.62
N HIS A 253 -11.17 -8.04 11.86
CA HIS A 253 -12.04 -7.13 11.11
C HIS A 253 -13.48 -7.57 11.28
N TYR A 254 -14.37 -6.63 11.52
CA TYR A 254 -15.82 -6.87 11.53
C TYR A 254 -16.56 -5.67 11.00
N GLY A 255 -17.67 -5.92 10.34
CA GLY A 255 -18.49 -4.87 9.79
C GLY A 255 -19.91 -5.32 9.49
N PHE A 256 -20.74 -4.35 9.20
CA PHE A 256 -22.10 -4.60 8.75
C PHE A 256 -22.57 -3.52 7.77
N SER A 257 -23.56 -3.86 6.97
CA SER A 257 -24.23 -2.96 6.04
C SER A 257 -25.73 -3.05 6.16
N LEU A 258 -26.42 -1.91 6.05
CA LEU A 258 -27.86 -1.80 5.95
C LEU A 258 -28.21 -1.05 4.66
N ASN A 259 -29.05 -1.65 3.81
CA ASN A 259 -29.53 -1.03 2.58
C ASN A 259 -31.05 -0.96 2.62
N TYR A 260 -31.59 0.25 2.60
CA TYR A 260 -32.99 0.55 2.69
C TYR A 260 -33.54 1.14 1.39
N THR A 261 -34.37 0.40 0.69
CA THR A 261 -35.09 0.84 -0.50
C THR A 261 -36.39 1.55 -0.07
N ALA A 262 -36.34 2.88 -0.04
CA ALA A 262 -37.46 3.70 0.40
C ALA A 262 -38.61 3.74 -0.65
N ALA A 263 -38.27 3.69 -1.91
CA ALA A 263 -39.14 3.61 -3.08
C ALA A 263 -38.37 3.04 -4.26
N GLU A 264 -39.06 2.69 -5.34
CA GLU A 264 -38.40 2.24 -6.57
C GLU A 264 -37.39 3.31 -7.06
N GLY A 265 -36.13 2.91 -7.19
CA GLY A 265 -35.04 3.81 -7.60
C GLY A 265 -34.49 4.72 -6.50
N HIS A 266 -34.92 4.55 -5.24
CA HIS A 266 -34.43 5.35 -4.11
C HIS A 266 -33.91 4.48 -2.98
N GLU A 267 -32.61 4.53 -2.72
CA GLU A 267 -31.93 3.70 -1.75
C GLU A 267 -31.12 4.54 -0.77
N PHE A 268 -31.14 4.15 0.49
CA PHE A 268 -30.28 4.65 1.56
C PHE A 268 -29.41 3.51 2.06
N GLY A 269 -28.12 3.76 2.20
CA GLY A 269 -27.17 2.82 2.76
C GLY A 269 -26.53 3.32 4.04
N PHE A 270 -26.17 2.38 4.91
CA PHE A 270 -25.25 2.59 6.02
C PHE A 270 -24.27 1.43 6.09
N ASP A 271 -23.00 1.75 5.99
CA ASP A 271 -21.88 0.80 6.11
C ASP A 271 -21.06 1.15 7.36
N TYR A 272 -20.59 0.14 8.06
CA TYR A 272 -19.67 0.25 9.19
C TYR A 272 -18.65 -0.87 9.16
N ASP A 273 -17.38 -0.53 9.34
CA ASP A 273 -16.27 -1.46 9.51
C ASP A 273 -15.35 -1.00 10.63
N ASN A 274 -14.86 -1.97 11.38
CA ASN A 274 -13.80 -1.78 12.37
C ASN A 274 -12.73 -2.84 12.14
N SER A 275 -11.49 -2.46 12.25
CA SER A 275 -10.36 -3.40 12.21
C SER A 275 -9.33 -3.07 13.27
N HIS A 276 -8.79 -4.10 13.87
CA HIS A 276 -7.71 -4.05 14.85
C HIS A 276 -6.59 -4.97 14.39
N GLN A 277 -5.36 -4.49 14.46
CA GLN A 277 -4.16 -5.25 14.11
C GLN A 277 -3.14 -5.09 15.24
N GLU A 278 -2.59 -6.21 15.67
CA GLU A 278 -1.59 -6.29 16.74
C GLU A 278 -0.36 -7.04 16.24
N TYR A 279 0.81 -6.47 16.47
CA TYR A 279 2.11 -7.00 16.06
C TYR A 279 3.03 -7.12 17.26
N ASP A 280 3.55 -8.33 17.52
CA ASP A 280 4.40 -8.61 18.67
C ASP A 280 5.81 -8.02 18.50
N ASN A 281 6.27 -7.29 19.50
CA ASN A 281 7.63 -6.76 19.61
C ASN A 281 8.40 -7.40 20.78
N THR A 282 8.05 -8.63 21.13
CA THR A 282 8.77 -9.38 22.18
C THR A 282 10.22 -9.60 21.76
N PRO A 283 11.19 -9.29 22.62
CA PRO A 283 12.59 -9.43 22.29
C PRO A 283 12.98 -10.90 22.12
N GLU A 284 13.74 -11.17 21.10
CA GLU A 284 14.37 -12.46 20.86
C GLU A 284 15.82 -12.43 21.28
N PHE A 285 16.30 -13.52 21.86
CA PHE A 285 17.68 -13.67 22.24
C PHE A 285 18.43 -14.48 21.17
N ASN A 286 19.40 -13.84 20.50
CA ASN A 286 20.27 -14.53 19.58
C ASN A 286 21.31 -15.35 20.37
N LEU A 287 21.19 -16.67 20.35
CA LEU A 287 22.07 -17.58 21.09
C LEU A 287 23.52 -17.58 20.56
N GLU A 288 23.74 -17.19 19.31
CA GLU A 288 25.06 -17.18 18.70
C GLU A 288 25.82 -15.89 18.98
N THR A 289 25.15 -14.75 18.91
CA THR A 289 25.77 -13.43 19.15
C THR A 289 25.61 -12.94 20.59
N GLY A 290 24.68 -13.51 21.35
CA GLY A 290 24.34 -13.05 22.70
C GLY A 290 23.53 -11.74 22.73
N GLU A 291 23.05 -11.27 21.57
CA GLU A 291 22.31 -10.03 21.43
C GLU A 291 20.82 -10.22 21.65
N ILE A 292 20.18 -9.19 22.20
CA ILE A 292 18.73 -9.07 22.27
C ILE A 292 18.27 -8.31 21.02
N ILE A 293 17.40 -8.93 20.23
CA ILE A 293 16.85 -8.36 19.01
C ILE A 293 15.37 -8.03 19.24
N TYR A 294 14.99 -6.79 18.97
CA TYR A 294 13.61 -6.34 18.98
C TYR A 294 13.09 -6.31 17.54
N PRO A 295 12.09 -7.12 17.16
CA PRO A 295 11.71 -7.27 15.76
C PRO A 295 11.22 -5.98 15.10
N LEU A 296 10.45 -5.16 15.81
CA LEU A 296 9.90 -3.91 15.27
C LEU A 296 10.73 -2.68 15.65
N GLY A 297 11.39 -2.72 16.81
CA GLY A 297 12.23 -1.64 17.29
C GLY A 297 12.51 -1.75 18.78
N THR A 298 13.55 -1.07 19.26
CA THR A 298 13.99 -1.13 20.65
C THR A 298 12.86 -0.76 21.60
N ARG A 299 12.58 -1.63 22.54
CA ARG A 299 11.56 -1.37 23.59
C ARG A 299 11.98 -0.21 24.47
N ASP A 300 10.97 0.45 25.06
CA ASP A 300 11.17 1.48 26.06
C ASP A 300 11.81 0.90 27.32
N SER A 301 13.06 1.27 27.58
CA SER A 301 13.88 0.74 28.66
C SER A 301 15.01 1.69 29.00
N ILE A 302 15.67 1.46 30.12
CA ILE A 302 16.86 2.23 30.53
C ILE A 302 17.96 2.12 29.45
N GLU A 303 18.11 0.99 28.77
CA GLU A 303 19.06 0.79 27.67
C GLU A 303 18.72 1.67 26.48
N SER A 304 17.44 1.97 26.25
CA SER A 304 16.99 2.81 25.13
C SER A 304 17.28 4.28 25.35
N ILE A 305 17.26 4.75 26.60
CA ILE A 305 17.50 6.15 26.93
C ILE A 305 18.93 6.43 27.36
N TRP A 306 19.63 5.48 28.05
CA TRP A 306 21.01 5.61 28.53
C TRP A 306 22.04 5.35 27.44
N GLN A 307 21.90 6.06 26.32
CA GLN A 307 22.78 5.96 25.16
C GLN A 307 23.42 7.30 24.89
N SER A 308 24.68 7.29 24.46
CA SER A 308 25.35 8.52 24.06
C SER A 308 26.01 8.39 22.69
N ARG A 309 26.09 9.51 21.99
CA ARG A 309 26.83 9.65 20.76
C ARG A 309 27.69 10.92 20.84
N ARG A 310 28.99 10.75 20.65
CA ARG A 310 29.96 11.86 20.76
C ARG A 310 29.92 12.60 22.10
N GLY A 311 29.63 11.89 23.19
CA GLY A 311 29.54 12.45 24.53
C GLY A 311 28.21 13.13 24.87
N GLN A 312 27.24 13.15 23.99
CA GLN A 312 25.88 13.63 24.27
C GLN A 312 24.91 12.48 24.37
N VAL A 313 24.00 12.53 25.34
CA VAL A 313 22.93 11.55 25.44
C VAL A 313 22.05 11.61 24.19
N ASN A 314 21.73 10.46 23.65
CA ASN A 314 20.95 10.32 22.43
C ASN A 314 19.84 9.28 22.63
N PRO A 315 18.84 9.58 23.50
CA PRO A 315 17.79 8.65 23.86
C PRO A 315 16.97 8.26 22.64
N ARG A 316 16.74 6.97 22.50
CA ARG A 316 15.87 6.45 21.43
C ARG A 316 14.40 6.61 21.81
N ALA A 317 13.53 6.89 20.85
CA ALA A 317 12.10 6.71 21.01
C ALA A 317 11.82 5.20 21.13
N GLY A 318 11.08 4.80 22.17
CA GLY A 318 10.82 3.39 22.46
C GLY A 318 9.60 2.86 21.70
N TYR A 319 9.58 1.54 21.57
CA TYR A 319 8.39 0.78 21.20
C TYR A 319 7.81 0.12 22.44
N ALA A 320 6.50 -0.11 22.44
CA ALA A 320 5.83 -0.98 23.41
C ALA A 320 6.12 -2.46 23.13
N ALA A 321 5.51 -3.34 23.93
CA ALA A 321 5.55 -4.79 23.68
C ALA A 321 4.82 -5.18 22.40
N GLU A 322 3.78 -4.44 22.10
CA GLU A 322 2.90 -4.64 20.95
C GLU A 322 2.78 -3.34 20.17
N GLN A 323 2.71 -3.44 18.86
CA GLN A 323 2.41 -2.35 17.96
C GLN A 323 1.00 -2.58 17.42
N GLU A 324 0.11 -1.65 17.67
CA GLU A 324 -1.29 -1.77 17.31
C GLU A 324 -1.69 -0.74 16.26
N PHE A 325 -2.59 -1.14 15.36
CA PHE A 325 -3.26 -0.26 14.42
C PHE A 325 -4.76 -0.50 14.51
N ASP A 326 -5.49 0.55 14.86
CA ASP A 326 -6.93 0.55 14.95
C ASP A 326 -7.52 1.39 13.82
N ARG A 327 -8.59 0.90 13.20
CA ARG A 327 -9.30 1.65 12.17
C ARG A 327 -10.81 1.48 12.32
N GLU A 328 -11.51 2.61 12.34
CA GLU A 328 -12.96 2.69 12.25
C GLU A 328 -13.35 3.43 10.98
N TRP A 329 -14.30 2.88 10.24
CA TRP A 329 -14.87 3.49 9.06
C TRP A 329 -16.37 3.35 9.04
N TRP A 330 -17.09 4.41 8.65
CA TRP A 330 -18.50 4.32 8.35
C TRP A 330 -18.89 5.26 7.21
N ALA A 331 -20.01 4.92 6.55
CA ALA A 331 -20.60 5.73 5.49
C ALA A 331 -22.12 5.73 5.54
N LEU A 332 -22.71 6.89 5.32
CA LEU A 332 -24.12 7.08 5.01
C LEU A 332 -24.25 7.41 3.53
N THR A 333 -25.16 6.76 2.81
CA THR A 333 -25.32 6.92 1.37
C THR A 333 -26.74 7.12 0.98
N TYR A 334 -26.94 7.79 -0.14
CA TYR A 334 -28.20 7.92 -0.85
C TYR A 334 -27.96 7.82 -2.34
N ASP A 335 -28.65 6.90 -3.00
CA ASP A 335 -28.71 6.74 -4.44
C ASP A 335 -30.17 6.88 -4.90
N GLY A 336 -30.42 7.87 -5.78
CA GLY A 336 -31.77 8.21 -6.21
C GLY A 336 -31.89 8.38 -7.72
N LYS A 337 -32.83 7.66 -8.35
CA LYS A 337 -33.18 7.83 -9.76
C LYS A 337 -34.37 8.79 -9.87
N TRP A 338 -34.16 9.88 -10.60
CA TRP A 338 -35.13 10.93 -10.86
C TRP A 338 -35.38 11.02 -12.35
N ASP A 339 -36.48 11.63 -12.76
CA ASP A 339 -36.81 11.82 -14.19
C ASP A 339 -35.71 12.58 -14.97
N PHE A 340 -34.94 13.42 -14.27
CA PHE A 340 -33.88 14.23 -14.87
C PHE A 340 -32.49 13.58 -14.79
N GLY A 341 -32.33 12.49 -14.06
CA GLY A 341 -31.03 11.85 -13.88
C GLY A 341 -30.88 11.10 -12.56
N THR A 342 -29.67 10.72 -12.23
CA THR A 342 -29.32 9.99 -11.00
C THR A 342 -28.54 10.88 -10.05
N LEU A 343 -28.97 10.92 -8.77
CA LEU A 343 -28.29 11.64 -7.69
C LEU A 343 -27.68 10.63 -6.74
N ALA A 344 -26.36 10.71 -6.53
CA ALA A 344 -25.66 9.98 -5.50
C ALA A 344 -25.09 10.96 -4.46
N ALA A 345 -25.29 10.67 -3.18
CA ALA A 345 -24.72 11.44 -2.08
C ALA A 345 -24.13 10.50 -1.03
N SER A 346 -22.99 10.87 -0.46
CA SER A 346 -22.43 10.12 0.66
C SER A 346 -21.76 11.04 1.69
N LEU A 347 -21.80 10.62 2.93
CA LEU A 347 -21.01 11.15 4.02
C LEU A 347 -20.26 9.97 4.65
N SER A 348 -18.95 10.00 4.59
CA SER A 348 -18.09 8.97 5.18
C SER A 348 -17.14 9.55 6.22
N PHE A 349 -16.72 8.70 7.13
CA PHE A 349 -15.75 8.98 8.18
C PHE A 349 -14.74 7.84 8.25
N VAL A 350 -13.49 8.22 8.43
CA VAL A 350 -12.37 7.30 8.66
C VAL A 350 -11.61 7.80 9.87
N ASP A 351 -11.38 6.94 10.84
CA ASP A 351 -10.47 7.14 11.96
C ASP A 351 -9.42 6.03 11.95
N THR A 352 -8.15 6.39 12.01
CA THR A 352 -7.04 5.44 12.06
C THR A 352 -6.07 5.86 13.15
N GLN A 353 -5.71 4.93 14.01
CA GLN A 353 -4.80 5.13 15.13
C GLN A 353 -3.60 4.17 15.00
N ASN A 354 -2.42 4.68 15.33
CA ASN A 354 -1.18 3.94 15.40
C ASN A 354 -0.64 4.03 16.83
N ASN A 355 -0.75 2.95 17.54
CA ASN A 355 -0.35 2.79 18.93
C ASN A 355 0.92 1.92 19.04
N GLY A 356 1.56 1.92 20.20
CA GLY A 356 2.73 1.08 20.44
C GLY A 356 4.07 1.82 20.37
N ARG A 357 4.05 3.16 20.41
CA ARG A 357 5.24 3.99 20.51
C ARG A 357 5.19 4.89 21.73
N THR A 358 6.38 5.31 22.19
CA THR A 358 6.51 6.26 23.28
C THR A 358 6.93 7.64 22.76
N LEU A 359 6.55 8.69 23.49
CA LEU A 359 7.00 10.04 23.20
C LEU A 359 8.53 10.15 23.37
N PRO A 360 9.22 10.84 22.47
CA PRO A 360 10.60 11.24 22.71
C PRO A 360 10.70 12.13 23.96
N LEU A 361 11.83 12.07 24.66
CA LEU A 361 12.10 13.00 25.76
C LEU A 361 12.17 14.44 25.22
N SER A 362 11.56 15.37 25.96
CA SER A 362 11.66 16.80 25.72
C SER A 362 13.11 17.31 25.88
N VAL A 363 13.38 18.52 25.43
CA VAL A 363 14.71 19.13 25.55
C VAL A 363 15.16 19.20 27.00
N SER A 364 14.28 19.65 27.91
CA SER A 364 14.58 19.73 29.35
C SER A 364 14.86 18.36 29.98
N GLU A 365 14.11 17.33 29.60
CA GLU A 365 14.35 15.96 30.06
C GLU A 365 15.68 15.41 29.52
N ARG A 366 16.02 15.68 28.26
CA ARG A 366 17.32 15.29 27.67
C ARG A 366 18.49 16.01 28.36
N GLN A 367 18.35 17.27 28.73
CA GLN A 367 19.34 18.03 29.48
C GLN A 367 19.53 17.45 30.90
N LEU A 368 18.42 17.08 31.55
CA LEU A 368 18.46 16.42 32.85
C LEU A 368 19.13 15.03 32.76
N LEU A 369 18.77 14.24 31.76
CA LEU A 369 19.39 12.94 31.48
C LEU A 369 20.89 13.08 31.17
N GLN A 370 21.30 14.17 30.47
CA GLN A 370 22.72 14.47 30.24
C GLN A 370 23.47 14.73 31.53
N GLN A 371 22.90 15.50 32.48
CA GLN A 371 23.50 15.75 33.79
C GLN A 371 23.65 14.44 34.59
N MET A 372 22.63 13.56 34.54
CA MET A 372 22.69 12.23 35.15
C MET A 372 23.80 11.37 34.50
N TYR A 373 23.89 11.38 33.17
CA TYR A 373 24.88 10.61 32.43
C TYR A 373 26.29 11.06 32.74
N ASP A 374 26.55 12.37 32.75
CA ASP A 374 27.88 12.95 33.02
C ASP A 374 28.24 12.96 34.52
N GLY A 375 27.28 12.77 35.42
CA GLY A 375 27.47 12.89 36.87
C GLY A 375 27.82 14.31 37.30
N THR A 376 27.12 15.29 36.71
CA THR A 376 27.32 16.71 37.02
C THR A 376 26.11 17.29 37.78
N GLY A 377 26.28 18.50 38.36
CA GLY A 377 25.24 19.16 39.14
C GLY A 377 24.84 18.36 40.37
N ASP A 378 23.53 18.09 40.52
CA ASP A 378 23.00 17.36 41.68
C ASP A 378 23.43 15.88 41.71
N TYR A 379 24.05 15.38 40.66
CA TYR A 379 24.48 13.99 40.51
C TYR A 379 25.99 13.79 40.72
N GLU A 380 26.70 14.81 41.14
CA GLU A 380 28.13 14.76 41.43
C GLU A 380 28.42 13.79 42.60
N GLY A 381 29.36 12.85 42.37
CA GLY A 381 29.74 11.84 43.34
C GLY A 381 28.81 10.63 43.46
N ILE A 382 27.71 10.59 42.71
CA ILE A 382 26.85 9.42 42.62
C ILE A 382 27.44 8.43 41.59
N THR A 383 27.43 7.14 41.91
CA THR A 383 27.91 6.10 40.98
C THR A 383 27.06 6.03 39.72
N GLU A 384 27.66 5.60 38.61
CA GLU A 384 26.95 5.46 37.36
C GLU A 384 25.72 4.55 37.47
N GLU A 385 25.86 3.40 38.17
CA GLU A 385 24.75 2.48 38.42
C GLU A 385 23.57 3.17 39.14
N ALA A 386 23.84 3.89 40.23
CA ALA A 386 22.81 4.62 40.97
C ALA A 386 22.19 5.78 40.15
N ARG A 387 22.97 6.43 39.28
CA ARG A 387 22.44 7.47 38.38
C ARG A 387 21.55 6.87 37.26
N ARG A 388 21.89 5.68 36.82
CA ARG A 388 21.13 4.93 35.85
C ARG A 388 19.79 4.47 36.43
N ASP A 389 19.77 3.95 37.68
CA ASP A 389 18.53 3.62 38.39
C ASP A 389 17.64 4.85 38.59
N LEU A 390 18.25 6.01 38.94
CA LEU A 390 17.52 7.28 39.06
C LEU A 390 16.94 7.74 37.72
N ALA A 391 17.65 7.53 36.63
CA ALA A 391 17.14 7.87 35.30
C ALA A 391 15.97 6.96 34.89
N GLU A 392 16.05 5.67 35.22
CA GLU A 392 14.95 4.72 35.03
C GLU A 392 13.71 5.15 35.79
N ASP A 393 13.84 5.42 37.08
CA ASP A 393 12.74 5.89 37.94
C ASP A 393 12.16 7.24 37.52
N THR A 394 12.98 8.11 36.89
CA THR A 394 12.57 9.47 36.51
C THR A 394 11.84 9.51 35.17
N PHE A 395 12.30 8.75 34.18
CA PHE A 395 11.87 8.88 32.78
C PHE A 395 11.02 7.71 32.29
N LEU A 396 10.94 6.60 33.02
CA LEU A 396 10.26 5.40 32.54
C LEU A 396 9.08 4.99 33.46
N PRO A 397 7.98 4.46 32.93
CA PRO A 397 7.69 4.35 31.49
C PRO A 397 7.33 5.71 30.89
N ARG A 398 7.77 5.96 29.65
CA ARG A 398 7.39 7.20 28.95
C ARG A 398 5.91 7.15 28.52
N PRO A 399 5.26 8.31 28.38
CA PRO A 399 3.91 8.39 27.83
C PRO A 399 3.84 7.80 26.42
N ALA A 400 2.72 7.18 26.08
CA ALA A 400 2.45 6.76 24.70
C ALA A 400 2.40 7.99 23.76
N ARG A 401 2.95 7.83 22.54
CA ARG A 401 2.82 8.81 21.46
C ARG A 401 1.46 8.65 20.81
N PRO A 402 0.53 9.60 20.97
CA PRO A 402 -0.68 9.56 20.15
C PRO A 402 -0.31 9.81 18.69
N LEU A 403 -0.84 8.99 17.79
CA LEU A 403 -0.77 9.20 16.36
C LEU A 403 -2.11 8.76 15.78
N GLU A 404 -2.95 9.74 15.40
CA GLU A 404 -4.35 9.56 15.04
C GLU A 404 -4.70 10.42 13.84
N SER A 405 -5.35 9.83 12.85
CA SER A 405 -5.84 10.48 11.64
C SER A 405 -7.34 10.33 11.54
N GLN A 406 -8.06 11.43 11.51
CA GLN A 406 -9.52 11.46 11.32
C GLN A 406 -9.88 12.24 10.07
N GLN A 407 -10.84 11.74 9.30
CA GLN A 407 -11.29 12.39 8.08
C GLN A 407 -12.78 12.20 7.84
N TYR A 408 -13.48 13.30 7.64
CA TYR A 408 -14.83 13.32 7.07
C TYR A 408 -14.76 13.63 5.58
N THR A 409 -15.53 12.91 4.79
CA THR A 409 -15.68 13.19 3.36
C THR A 409 -17.16 13.23 3.00
N PHE A 410 -17.59 14.36 2.46
CA PHE A 410 -18.92 14.50 1.86
C PHE A 410 -18.78 14.56 0.35
N ASP A 411 -19.51 13.69 -0.35
CA ASP A 411 -19.59 13.64 -1.81
C ASP A 411 -21.04 13.81 -2.27
N LEU A 412 -21.23 14.61 -3.30
CA LEU A 412 -22.50 14.73 -4.01
C LEU A 412 -22.23 14.69 -5.51
N ARG A 413 -22.92 13.80 -6.21
CA ARG A 413 -22.81 13.64 -7.66
C ARG A 413 -24.20 13.57 -8.30
N LEU A 414 -24.34 14.22 -9.43
CA LEU A 414 -25.53 14.25 -10.25
C LEU A 414 -25.18 13.88 -11.68
N ASP A 415 -25.77 12.82 -12.21
CA ASP A 415 -25.62 12.33 -13.56
C ASP A 415 -26.88 12.64 -14.35
N ILE A 416 -26.76 13.42 -15.43
CA ILE A 416 -27.88 13.93 -16.23
C ILE A 416 -27.71 13.42 -17.67
N PRO A 417 -28.50 12.45 -18.13
CA PRO A 417 -28.55 12.08 -19.52
C PRO A 417 -29.35 13.13 -20.34
N ILE A 418 -28.73 13.65 -21.39
CA ILE A 418 -29.35 14.60 -22.31
C ILE A 418 -29.30 14.00 -23.71
N GLN A 419 -30.47 13.70 -24.30
CA GLN A 419 -30.59 13.03 -25.57
C GLN A 419 -30.94 14.03 -26.69
N ASP A 420 -30.52 13.71 -27.92
CA ASP A 420 -30.86 14.43 -29.16
C ASP A 420 -30.41 15.92 -29.19
N VAL A 421 -29.37 16.31 -28.46
CA VAL A 421 -28.82 17.67 -28.50
C VAL A 421 -27.44 17.64 -29.18
N VAL A 422 -27.42 17.61 -30.51
CA VAL A 422 -26.18 17.44 -31.32
C VAL A 422 -25.44 16.14 -30.93
N GLY A 423 -26.18 15.04 -30.82
CA GLY A 423 -25.77 13.76 -30.22
C GLY A 423 -26.32 13.61 -28.81
N ASP A 424 -25.83 12.62 -28.11
CA ASP A 424 -26.21 12.31 -26.73
C ASP A 424 -25.11 12.72 -25.76
N HIS A 425 -25.49 13.31 -24.64
CA HIS A 425 -24.61 13.73 -23.58
C HIS A 425 -24.95 12.99 -22.29
N ASN A 426 -23.94 12.63 -21.50
CA ASN A 426 -24.13 12.30 -20.11
C ASN A 426 -23.27 13.25 -19.25
N LEU A 427 -23.96 14.22 -18.64
CA LEU A 427 -23.36 15.29 -17.87
C LEU A 427 -23.24 14.87 -16.41
N VAL A 428 -22.02 14.80 -15.90
CA VAL A 428 -21.70 14.51 -14.51
C VAL A 428 -21.30 15.81 -13.81
N LEU A 429 -22.03 16.15 -12.76
CA LEU A 429 -21.76 17.31 -11.90
C LEU A 429 -21.49 16.82 -10.49
N GLY A 430 -20.51 17.40 -9.81
CA GLY A 430 -20.30 16.98 -8.43
C GLY A 430 -19.57 18.00 -7.58
N THR A 431 -19.68 17.77 -6.28
CA THR A 431 -18.95 18.50 -5.24
C THR A 431 -18.43 17.52 -4.20
N GLN A 432 -17.27 17.82 -3.66
CA GLN A 432 -16.66 17.06 -2.57
C GLN A 432 -16.16 18.03 -1.50
N VAL A 433 -16.34 17.66 -0.24
CA VAL A 433 -15.78 18.37 0.91
C VAL A 433 -15.02 17.34 1.74
N ILE A 434 -13.75 17.65 2.01
CA ILE A 434 -12.91 16.86 2.91
C ILE A 434 -12.54 17.76 4.10
N ASP A 435 -12.71 17.21 5.31
CA ASP A 435 -12.32 17.82 6.58
C ASP A 435 -11.52 16.80 7.36
N GLY A 436 -10.21 17.00 7.49
CA GLY A 436 -9.27 16.05 8.07
C GLY A 436 -8.46 16.64 9.20
N GLU A 437 -8.13 15.80 10.17
CA GLU A 437 -7.27 16.09 11.30
C GLU A 437 -6.16 15.05 11.41
N LEU A 438 -4.94 15.52 11.73
CA LEU A 438 -3.83 14.67 12.15
C LEU A 438 -3.33 15.13 13.51
N LYS A 439 -3.36 14.24 14.48
CA LYS A 439 -2.79 14.43 15.81
C LYS A 439 -1.56 13.55 15.95
N ASP A 440 -0.43 14.18 16.22
CA ASP A 440 0.82 13.46 16.46
C ASP A 440 1.51 14.00 17.71
N GLY A 441 1.92 13.10 18.60
CA GLY A 441 2.62 13.44 19.83
C GLY A 441 3.97 14.11 19.63
N VAL A 442 4.55 14.08 18.42
CA VAL A 442 5.81 14.78 18.14
C VAL A 442 5.60 16.24 17.74
N PHE A 443 4.40 16.62 17.26
CA PHE A 443 4.12 18.01 16.93
C PHE A 443 4.10 18.87 18.19
N GLY A 444 4.84 19.97 18.17
CA GLY A 444 4.97 20.88 19.31
C GLY A 444 6.09 20.52 20.30
N LEU A 445 6.87 19.45 20.05
CA LEU A 445 8.02 19.12 20.88
C LEU A 445 9.05 20.27 20.92
N GLU A 446 9.22 21.00 19.82
CA GLU A 446 10.10 22.15 19.69
C GLU A 446 9.66 23.35 20.55
N SER A 447 8.40 23.38 20.97
CA SER A 447 7.83 24.43 21.85
C SER A 447 7.51 23.93 23.25
N GLY A 448 7.91 22.69 23.59
CA GLY A 448 7.61 22.07 24.88
C GLY A 448 6.14 21.70 25.09
N SER A 449 5.33 21.68 24.01
CA SER A 449 3.88 21.40 24.06
C SER A 449 3.53 20.28 23.07
N PRO A 450 3.91 19.02 23.32
CA PRO A 450 3.70 17.92 22.40
C PRO A 450 2.22 17.59 22.19
N GLY A 451 1.87 17.10 20.99
CA GLY A 451 0.53 16.63 20.64
C GLY A 451 -0.35 17.69 19.97
N ALA A 452 0.25 18.63 19.24
CA ALA A 452 -0.50 19.58 18.44
C ALA A 452 -1.28 18.86 17.32
N VAL A 453 -2.47 19.38 17.00
CA VAL A 453 -3.34 18.88 15.93
C VAL A 453 -3.14 19.74 14.68
N GLN A 454 -3.05 19.08 13.53
CA GLN A 454 -3.02 19.72 12.22
C GLN A 454 -4.35 19.44 11.51
N GLU A 455 -5.06 20.50 11.14
CA GLU A 455 -6.32 20.44 10.40
C GLU A 455 -6.09 20.80 8.94
N GLN A 456 -6.85 20.17 8.04
CA GLN A 456 -6.89 20.51 6.62
C GLN A 456 -8.31 20.42 6.09
N LYS A 457 -8.69 21.37 5.24
CA LYS A 457 -10.01 21.42 4.60
C LYS A 457 -9.88 21.65 3.10
N MET A 458 -10.62 20.84 2.36
CA MET A 458 -10.66 20.94 0.89
C MET A 458 -12.11 20.99 0.41
N TYR A 459 -12.38 21.90 -0.52
CA TYR A 459 -13.66 22.05 -1.21
C TYR A 459 -13.44 21.88 -2.70
N SER A 460 -14.27 21.08 -3.32
CA SER A 460 -14.10 20.71 -4.72
C SER A 460 -15.40 20.86 -5.51
N LEU A 461 -15.27 21.25 -6.76
CA LEU A 461 -16.35 21.24 -7.75
C LEU A 461 -15.83 20.58 -9.03
N PHE A 462 -16.59 19.66 -9.61
CA PHE A 462 -16.23 19.04 -10.86
C PHE A 462 -17.39 18.90 -11.82
N LEU A 463 -17.04 18.90 -13.09
CA LEU A 463 -17.95 18.76 -14.22
C LEU A 463 -17.30 17.85 -15.24
N GLU A 464 -18.06 16.93 -15.79
CA GLU A 464 -17.64 16.08 -16.90
C GLU A 464 -18.80 15.86 -17.86
N ASP A 465 -18.53 15.95 -19.15
CA ASP A 465 -19.46 15.63 -20.22
C ASP A 465 -18.93 14.47 -21.05
N ASN A 466 -19.72 13.41 -21.13
CA ASN A 466 -19.49 12.26 -22.00
C ASN A 466 -20.40 12.44 -23.24
N TRP A 467 -19.85 13.03 -24.27
CA TRP A 467 -20.56 13.42 -25.49
C TRP A 467 -20.41 12.38 -26.58
N SER A 468 -21.48 11.67 -26.88
CA SER A 468 -21.61 10.74 -28.00
C SER A 468 -22.27 11.47 -29.20
N PHE A 469 -21.45 12.11 -30.03
CA PHE A 469 -21.95 12.87 -31.18
C PHE A 469 -22.25 11.99 -32.40
N ILE A 470 -21.74 10.78 -32.41
CA ILE A 470 -22.11 9.66 -33.30
C ILE A 470 -22.12 8.37 -32.47
N ASP A 471 -22.89 7.37 -32.92
CA ASP A 471 -23.11 6.11 -32.16
C ASP A 471 -21.81 5.38 -31.80
N ASP A 472 -20.79 5.48 -32.63
CA ASP A 472 -19.52 4.77 -32.46
C ASP A 472 -18.43 5.58 -31.75
N MET A 473 -18.66 6.85 -31.41
CA MET A 473 -17.64 7.72 -30.82
C MET A 473 -18.15 8.56 -29.68
N THR A 474 -17.48 8.44 -28.55
CA THR A 474 -17.71 9.27 -27.38
C THR A 474 -16.45 10.10 -27.05
N VAL A 475 -16.65 11.39 -26.82
CA VAL A 475 -15.61 12.29 -26.31
C VAL A 475 -15.96 12.70 -24.90
N THR A 476 -15.07 12.43 -23.97
CA THR A 476 -15.17 12.85 -22.57
C THR A 476 -14.35 14.12 -22.36
N ALA A 477 -14.97 15.16 -21.82
CA ALA A 477 -14.28 16.37 -21.41
C ALA A 477 -14.64 16.68 -19.95
N GLY A 478 -13.64 16.72 -19.08
CA GLY A 478 -13.83 16.92 -17.67
C GLY A 478 -12.95 18.04 -17.11
N PHE A 479 -13.42 18.66 -16.06
CA PHE A 479 -12.70 19.69 -15.32
C PHE A 479 -13.07 19.65 -13.85
N ARG A 480 -12.04 19.66 -12.99
CA ARG A 480 -12.20 19.78 -11.55
C ARG A 480 -11.41 20.98 -11.02
N TYR A 481 -12.00 21.65 -10.08
CA TYR A 481 -11.41 22.72 -9.30
C TYR A 481 -11.43 22.33 -7.82
N ASP A 482 -10.29 22.27 -7.20
CA ASP A 482 -10.09 22.04 -5.77
C ASP A 482 -9.55 23.31 -5.12
N ASN A 483 -10.03 23.61 -3.92
CA ASN A 483 -9.50 24.69 -3.09
C ASN A 483 -9.18 24.18 -1.70
N HIS A 484 -7.91 24.15 -1.39
CA HIS A 484 -7.37 23.70 -0.13
C HIS A 484 -6.97 24.89 0.74
N ASP A 485 -7.18 24.79 2.04
CA ASP A 485 -6.92 25.88 2.99
C ASP A 485 -5.42 26.20 3.17
N VAL A 486 -4.52 25.23 2.95
CA VAL A 486 -3.06 25.41 3.12
C VAL A 486 -2.37 25.88 1.84
N PHE A 487 -2.53 25.16 0.71
CA PHE A 487 -1.79 25.45 -0.54
C PHE A 487 -2.66 26.00 -1.68
N GLY A 488 -3.91 26.40 -1.38
CA GLY A 488 -4.77 27.13 -2.31
C GLY A 488 -5.41 26.23 -3.36
N SER A 489 -5.53 26.71 -4.60
CA SER A 489 -6.33 26.08 -5.63
C SER A 489 -5.53 25.22 -6.60
N GLN A 490 -6.12 24.07 -6.98
CA GLN A 490 -5.64 23.18 -8.02
C GLN A 490 -6.73 22.94 -9.07
N THR A 491 -6.31 22.60 -10.29
CA THR A 491 -7.24 22.27 -11.39
C THR A 491 -6.81 20.99 -12.08
N SER A 492 -7.77 20.12 -12.36
CA SER A 492 -7.53 18.83 -13.00
C SER A 492 -8.41 18.65 -14.24
N PRO A 493 -7.99 19.19 -15.40
CA PRO A 493 -8.66 18.94 -16.66
C PRO A 493 -8.36 17.53 -17.21
N ARG A 494 -9.34 16.96 -17.96
CA ARG A 494 -9.11 15.79 -18.83
C ARG A 494 -9.87 15.91 -20.13
N ILE A 495 -9.33 15.30 -21.17
CA ILE A 495 -10.01 15.03 -22.43
C ILE A 495 -9.67 13.63 -22.90
N TYR A 496 -10.67 12.88 -23.28
CA TYR A 496 -10.52 11.51 -23.70
C TYR A 496 -11.47 11.19 -24.84
N ALA A 497 -11.08 10.32 -25.75
CA ALA A 497 -11.91 9.85 -26.85
C ALA A 497 -11.95 8.33 -26.88
N VAL A 498 -13.13 7.78 -27.11
CA VAL A 498 -13.37 6.36 -27.31
C VAL A 498 -14.03 6.19 -28.66
N TYR A 499 -13.46 5.39 -29.56
CA TYR A 499 -13.97 5.12 -30.87
C TYR A 499 -14.09 3.63 -31.13
N ASN A 500 -15.33 3.16 -31.34
CA ASN A 500 -15.65 1.79 -31.71
C ASN A 500 -15.49 1.64 -33.23
N ILE A 501 -14.34 1.12 -33.67
CA ILE A 501 -14.07 0.87 -35.08
C ILE A 501 -15.04 -0.18 -35.63
N SER A 502 -15.44 -1.12 -34.81
CA SER A 502 -16.41 -2.17 -35.06
C SER A 502 -16.89 -2.79 -33.74
N ASP A 503 -17.83 -3.71 -33.80
CA ASP A 503 -18.32 -4.47 -32.61
C ASP A 503 -17.21 -5.17 -31.83
N TYR A 504 -16.03 -5.38 -32.43
CA TYR A 504 -14.92 -6.10 -31.84
C TYR A 504 -13.69 -5.22 -31.52
N TRP A 505 -13.58 -4.06 -32.14
CA TRP A 505 -12.39 -3.20 -32.03
C TRP A 505 -12.75 -1.83 -31.51
N THR A 506 -12.10 -1.44 -30.41
CA THR A 506 -12.20 -0.10 -29.83
C THR A 506 -10.82 0.54 -29.71
N VAL A 507 -10.67 1.77 -30.13
CA VAL A 507 -9.51 2.63 -29.89
C VAL A 507 -9.90 3.66 -28.84
N LYS A 508 -9.02 3.85 -27.86
CA LYS A 508 -9.19 4.87 -26.83
C LYS A 508 -7.94 5.71 -26.73
N GLY A 509 -8.08 6.97 -26.33
CA GLY A 509 -6.91 7.79 -26.03
C GLY A 509 -7.28 9.15 -25.50
N GLY A 510 -6.36 9.74 -24.78
CA GLY A 510 -6.61 11.04 -24.17
C GLY A 510 -5.45 11.58 -23.37
N VAL A 511 -5.73 12.71 -22.75
CA VAL A 511 -4.84 13.38 -21.83
C VAL A 511 -5.61 13.62 -20.52
N SER A 512 -5.00 13.24 -19.40
CA SER A 512 -5.53 13.46 -18.06
C SER A 512 -4.47 14.07 -17.17
N THR A 513 -4.90 14.82 -16.17
CA THR A 513 -4.01 15.41 -15.17
C THR A 513 -4.31 14.84 -13.80
N GLY A 514 -3.30 14.76 -12.97
CA GLY A 514 -3.39 14.35 -11.59
C GLY A 514 -2.60 15.26 -10.69
N TYR A 515 -2.95 15.24 -9.41
CA TYR A 515 -2.14 15.88 -8.38
C TYR A 515 -2.20 15.09 -7.07
N LYS A 516 -1.16 15.24 -6.25
CA LYS A 516 -1.11 14.73 -4.88
C LYS A 516 -0.80 15.90 -3.95
N THR A 517 -1.51 15.97 -2.83
CA THR A 517 -1.24 16.94 -1.79
C THR A 517 0.01 16.55 -1.01
N PRO A 518 0.83 17.53 -0.56
CA PRO A 518 1.82 17.24 0.47
C PRO A 518 1.14 16.65 1.70
N GLU A 519 1.79 15.72 2.36
CA GLU A 519 1.24 15.16 3.60
C GLU A 519 1.19 16.22 4.69
N THR A 520 0.16 16.18 5.54
CA THR A 520 0.01 17.09 6.68
C THR A 520 1.23 17.09 7.57
N THR A 521 1.84 15.92 7.76
CA THR A 521 3.10 15.78 8.49
C THR A 521 4.22 16.61 7.89
N ASP A 522 4.34 16.62 6.56
CA ASP A 522 5.40 17.35 5.86
C ASP A 522 5.21 18.87 5.88
N LEU A 523 3.97 19.35 6.05
CA LEU A 523 3.63 20.77 6.08
C LEU A 523 3.82 21.42 7.45
N TYR A 524 4.01 20.64 8.51
CA TYR A 524 4.18 21.16 9.87
C TYR A 524 5.46 21.99 10.00
N ASP A 525 5.39 23.23 10.52
CA ASP A 525 6.57 24.10 10.76
C ASP A 525 7.22 23.77 12.10
N GLY A 526 7.90 22.61 12.18
CA GLY A 526 8.54 22.11 13.40
C GLY A 526 9.07 20.70 13.21
N ILE A 527 9.23 19.99 14.33
CA ILE A 527 9.68 18.60 14.35
C ILE A 527 8.52 17.69 13.94
N THR A 528 8.71 16.90 12.90
CA THR A 528 7.69 15.96 12.37
C THR A 528 7.96 14.50 12.68
N GLY A 529 9.18 14.17 13.10
CA GLY A 529 9.53 12.80 13.40
C GLY A 529 11.00 12.62 13.69
N PHE A 530 11.39 11.37 13.83
CA PHE A 530 12.77 10.99 14.11
C PHE A 530 13.18 9.73 13.35
N GLY A 531 14.29 9.80 12.64
CA GLY A 531 14.99 8.63 12.14
C GLY A 531 15.90 8.01 13.22
N GLY A 532 16.41 6.79 12.94
CA GLY A 532 17.30 6.10 13.86
C GLY A 532 16.72 5.90 15.27
N GLN A 533 15.41 5.73 15.36
CA GLN A 533 14.68 5.60 16.63
C GLN A 533 14.86 6.81 17.58
N GLY A 534 14.73 8.02 17.07
CA GLY A 534 14.78 9.24 17.88
C GLY A 534 16.11 9.97 17.85
N THR A 535 17.09 9.49 17.09
CA THR A 535 18.44 10.06 17.06
C THR A 535 18.68 11.09 15.96
N SER A 536 17.80 11.15 14.96
CA SER A 536 17.92 12.05 13.80
C SER A 536 16.59 12.72 13.54
N PRO A 537 16.38 13.97 13.96
CA PRO A 537 15.10 14.65 13.81
C PRO A 537 14.82 14.99 12.32
N PHE A 538 13.55 14.86 11.95
CA PHE A 538 13.00 15.36 10.71
C PHE A 538 12.23 16.64 11.00
N ALA A 539 12.22 17.56 10.05
CA ALA A 539 11.47 18.80 10.11
C ALA A 539 10.55 18.94 8.92
N GLY A 540 9.38 19.46 9.15
CA GLY A 540 8.44 19.74 8.07
C GLY A 540 8.80 20.98 7.28
N ASN A 541 8.15 21.16 6.14
CA ASN A 541 8.36 22.24 5.20
C ASN A 541 7.02 22.87 4.78
N PRO A 542 6.61 23.97 5.39
CA PRO A 542 5.34 24.62 5.05
C PRO A 542 5.34 25.29 3.66
N GLU A 543 6.47 25.28 2.95
CA GLU A 543 6.60 25.83 1.58
C GLU A 543 6.36 24.76 0.49
N LEU A 544 6.06 23.51 0.85
CA LEU A 544 5.75 22.46 -0.11
C LEU A 544 4.52 22.81 -0.94
N THR A 545 4.62 22.49 -2.21
CA THR A 545 3.53 22.59 -3.19
C THR A 545 3.04 21.20 -3.60
N PRO A 546 1.79 21.07 -4.06
CA PRO A 546 1.31 19.81 -4.58
C PRO A 546 2.14 19.26 -5.73
N GLU A 547 2.34 17.97 -5.73
CA GLU A 547 2.90 17.22 -6.86
C GLU A 547 1.85 17.15 -7.98
N THR A 548 2.27 17.28 -9.23
CA THR A 548 1.36 17.29 -10.37
C THR A 548 1.83 16.35 -11.48
N SER A 549 0.89 15.83 -12.27
CA SER A 549 1.20 15.01 -13.42
C SER A 549 0.31 15.30 -14.62
N VAL A 550 0.87 15.08 -15.81
CA VAL A 550 0.15 15.06 -17.08
C VAL A 550 0.40 13.71 -17.74
N ASN A 551 -0.65 12.93 -17.89
CA ASN A 551 -0.60 11.64 -18.57
C ASN A 551 -1.26 11.73 -19.95
N SER A 552 -0.59 11.15 -20.94
CA SER A 552 -1.11 10.95 -22.30
C SER A 552 -1.12 9.46 -22.60
N GLU A 553 -2.24 8.93 -23.06
CA GLU A 553 -2.30 7.51 -23.41
C GLU A 553 -3.10 7.24 -24.69
N ILE A 554 -2.76 6.12 -25.31
CA ILE A 554 -3.53 5.54 -26.43
C ILE A 554 -3.60 4.03 -26.26
N ALA A 555 -4.78 3.47 -26.44
CA ALA A 555 -5.05 2.05 -26.26
C ALA A 555 -5.88 1.48 -27.40
N LEU A 556 -5.61 0.24 -27.74
CA LEU A 556 -6.40 -0.56 -28.67
C LEU A 556 -6.93 -1.79 -27.94
N TYR A 557 -8.23 -1.98 -28.01
CA TYR A 557 -8.94 -3.13 -27.44
C TYR A 557 -9.53 -3.98 -28.54
N TRP A 558 -9.45 -5.27 -28.37
CA TRP A 558 -10.15 -6.25 -29.20
C TRP A 558 -10.80 -7.30 -28.33
N SER A 559 -12.06 -7.63 -28.60
CA SER A 559 -12.79 -8.65 -27.87
C SER A 559 -13.73 -9.40 -28.81
N ARG A 560 -13.72 -10.72 -28.78
CA ARG A 560 -14.62 -11.58 -29.51
C ARG A 560 -14.74 -12.94 -28.83
N ASP A 561 -15.95 -13.35 -28.53
CA ASP A 561 -16.26 -14.61 -27.85
C ASP A 561 -15.42 -14.74 -26.53
N ALA A 562 -14.73 -15.84 -26.33
CA ALA A 562 -13.85 -16.08 -25.18
C ALA A 562 -12.45 -15.45 -25.31
N HIS A 563 -12.22 -14.59 -26.29
CA HIS A 563 -10.92 -14.00 -26.57
C HIS A 563 -10.95 -12.49 -26.37
N SER A 564 -9.94 -11.96 -25.70
CA SER A 564 -9.75 -10.52 -25.58
C SER A 564 -8.27 -10.16 -25.63
N PHE A 565 -8.00 -8.95 -26.11
CA PHE A 565 -6.65 -8.40 -26.18
C PHE A 565 -6.72 -6.90 -26.02
N ASN A 566 -5.77 -6.34 -25.26
CA ASN A 566 -5.54 -4.90 -25.23
C ASN A 566 -4.06 -4.58 -25.31
N ILE A 567 -3.76 -3.41 -25.85
CA ILE A 567 -2.43 -2.80 -25.80
C ILE A 567 -2.60 -1.32 -25.51
N THR A 568 -1.86 -0.81 -24.55
CA THR A 568 -1.85 0.60 -24.14
C THR A 568 -0.43 1.13 -24.16
N TYR A 569 -0.19 2.25 -24.82
CA TYR A 569 0.99 3.08 -24.63
C TYR A 569 0.63 4.26 -23.76
N PHE A 570 1.44 4.57 -22.77
CA PHE A 570 1.29 5.71 -21.88
C PHE A 570 2.58 6.51 -21.73
N LYS A 571 2.44 7.80 -21.47
CA LYS A 571 3.51 8.69 -21.05
C LYS A 571 3.00 9.65 -20.00
N THR A 572 3.70 9.73 -18.87
CA THR A 572 3.39 10.62 -17.76
C THR A 572 4.59 11.54 -17.50
N ASP A 573 4.38 12.82 -17.59
CA ASP A 573 5.28 13.85 -17.10
C ASP A 573 4.84 14.23 -15.69
N PHE A 574 5.73 14.14 -14.71
CA PHE A 574 5.49 14.35 -13.30
C PHE A 574 6.37 15.50 -12.81
N ASP A 575 5.75 16.56 -12.32
CA ASP A 575 6.40 17.77 -11.84
C ASP A 575 6.26 17.94 -10.32
N ASP A 576 7.21 18.65 -9.71
CA ASP A 576 7.22 19.02 -8.29
C ASP A 576 7.20 17.84 -7.31
N LYS A 577 7.81 16.69 -7.70
CA LYS A 577 7.88 15.50 -6.84
C LYS A 577 8.47 15.86 -5.48
N ILE A 578 7.75 15.46 -4.41
CA ILE A 578 8.22 15.60 -3.04
C ILE A 578 9.20 14.46 -2.71
N ALA A 579 10.38 14.82 -2.27
CA ALA A 579 11.38 13.87 -1.81
C ALA A 579 12.30 14.51 -0.79
N ARG A 580 13.09 13.69 -0.11
CA ARG A 580 14.07 14.18 0.86
C ARG A 580 15.11 15.06 0.15
N GLY A 581 15.18 16.31 0.57
CA GLY A 581 16.15 17.28 0.13
C GLY A 581 17.48 17.17 0.88
N ASP A 582 18.38 18.10 0.56
CA ASP A 582 19.58 18.32 1.34
C ASP A 582 19.23 18.75 2.77
N THR A 583 20.15 18.53 3.71
CA THR A 583 19.94 18.93 5.10
C THR A 583 19.84 20.46 5.23
N VAL A 584 18.91 20.91 6.06
CA VAL A 584 18.63 22.33 6.32
C VAL A 584 19.18 22.73 7.68
N GLN A 585 19.52 24.00 7.85
CA GLN A 585 19.96 24.55 9.13
C GLN A 585 18.76 25.08 9.94
N SER A 586 18.94 25.24 11.25
CA SER A 586 17.98 25.95 12.08
C SER A 586 17.80 27.41 11.70
N CYS A 587 16.58 27.94 11.77
CA CYS A 587 16.29 29.35 11.57
C CYS A 587 16.99 30.26 12.62
N ALA A 588 17.26 29.75 13.80
CA ALA A 588 18.08 30.46 14.81
C ALA A 588 19.51 30.72 14.30
N THR A 589 20.09 29.77 13.61
CA THR A 589 21.44 29.87 13.03
C THR A 589 21.47 30.80 11.82
N THR A 590 20.46 30.75 10.95
CA THR A 590 20.40 31.54 9.71
C THR A 590 19.81 32.93 9.89
N GLY A 591 19.36 33.26 11.13
CA GLY A 591 18.65 34.53 11.41
C GLY A 591 17.27 34.62 10.77
N GLY A 592 16.62 33.46 10.55
CA GLY A 592 15.28 33.35 9.95
C GLY A 592 15.26 33.45 8.43
N VAL A 593 16.42 33.37 7.77
CA VAL A 593 16.50 33.38 6.29
C VAL A 593 16.24 31.96 5.79
N ARG A 594 15.14 31.77 5.09
CA ARG A 594 14.78 30.48 4.46
C ARG A 594 15.66 30.18 3.22
N PRO A 595 15.95 28.89 2.93
CA PRO A 595 15.45 27.67 3.61
C PRO A 595 16.09 27.45 4.98
N CYS A 596 15.27 27.42 6.01
CA CYS A 596 15.65 27.06 7.37
C CYS A 596 14.44 26.45 8.08
N VAL A 597 14.65 25.70 9.16
CA VAL A 597 13.59 25.10 9.97
C VAL A 597 13.50 25.76 11.34
N ASN A 598 12.28 25.90 11.85
CA ASN A 598 12.04 26.39 13.20
C ASN A 598 12.10 25.21 14.18
N LEU A 599 13.07 25.23 15.07
CA LEU A 599 13.33 24.14 15.98
C LEU A 599 13.09 24.48 17.45
N GLY A 600 12.74 25.73 17.73
CA GLY A 600 12.46 26.16 19.10
C GLY A 600 13.56 25.70 20.08
N GLU A 601 13.16 25.00 21.13
CA GLU A 601 14.07 24.50 22.16
C GLU A 601 15.08 23.45 21.65
N TYR A 602 14.80 22.76 20.51
CA TYR A 602 15.71 21.75 19.95
C TYR A 602 17.05 22.32 19.46
N ASP A 603 17.14 23.63 19.22
CA ASP A 603 18.41 24.29 18.93
C ASP A 603 19.44 24.13 20.05
N GLU A 604 18.99 23.96 21.31
CA GLU A 604 19.84 23.75 22.48
C GLU A 604 20.52 22.36 22.50
N LEU A 605 20.00 21.41 21.72
CA LEU A 605 20.55 20.05 21.62
C LEU A 605 21.74 19.96 20.64
N GLY A 606 22.08 21.05 19.96
CA GLY A 606 23.27 21.16 19.11
C GLY A 606 23.24 20.30 17.86
N TYR A 607 22.06 20.03 17.30
CA TYR A 607 21.97 19.46 15.97
C TYR A 607 22.35 20.54 14.92
N ASP A 608 23.33 20.24 14.09
CA ASP A 608 23.81 21.19 13.07
C ASP A 608 22.87 21.31 11.88
N THR A 609 22.21 20.20 11.53
CA THR A 609 21.36 20.09 10.34
C THR A 609 20.20 19.13 10.56
N TYR A 610 19.14 19.32 9.79
CA TYR A 610 17.90 18.55 9.84
C TYR A 610 17.51 18.06 8.45
N SER A 611 16.92 16.88 8.37
CA SER A 611 16.34 16.39 7.13
C SER A 611 14.97 17.01 6.91
N GLN A 612 14.70 17.46 5.69
CA GLN A 612 13.46 18.08 5.27
C GLN A 612 13.05 17.58 3.88
N ASN A 613 11.76 17.40 3.67
CA ASN A 613 11.23 17.14 2.33
C ASN A 613 11.12 18.46 1.55
N ILE A 614 11.42 18.40 0.25
CA ILE A 614 11.32 19.52 -0.68
C ILE A 614 10.69 19.06 -1.99
N ASN A 615 10.11 19.97 -2.75
CA ASN A 615 9.75 19.67 -4.12
C ASN A 615 11.05 19.59 -4.94
N ILE A 616 11.37 18.40 -5.38
CA ILE A 616 12.37 18.16 -6.38
C ILE A 616 11.69 17.89 -7.71
N ASP A 617 12.20 18.44 -8.65
CA ASP A 617 11.84 18.56 -10.03
C ASP A 617 11.11 17.38 -10.73
N LYS A 618 11.50 17.11 -11.97
CA LYS A 618 10.71 16.36 -12.95
C LYS A 618 11.07 14.89 -12.99
N VAL A 619 10.04 14.05 -13.13
CA VAL A 619 10.18 12.64 -13.47
C VAL A 619 9.37 12.36 -14.75
N GLU A 620 9.96 11.63 -15.68
CA GLU A 620 9.27 11.12 -16.86
C GLU A 620 9.06 9.61 -16.73
N LEU A 621 7.85 9.17 -16.99
CA LEU A 621 7.45 7.76 -17.00
C LEU A 621 6.83 7.47 -18.37
N GLN A 622 7.22 6.36 -19.00
CA GLN A 622 6.54 5.89 -20.21
C GLN A 622 6.51 4.38 -20.24
N GLY A 623 5.56 3.81 -20.98
CA GLY A 623 5.51 2.37 -21.05
C GLY A 623 4.48 1.83 -22.01
N VAL A 624 4.51 0.50 -22.12
CA VAL A 624 3.55 -0.29 -22.91
C VAL A 624 2.99 -1.39 -22.01
N GLU A 625 1.67 -1.45 -21.95
CA GLU A 625 0.92 -2.51 -21.28
C GLU A 625 0.22 -3.36 -22.35
N ILE A 626 0.32 -4.66 -22.21
CA ILE A 626 -0.36 -5.64 -23.08
C ILE A 626 -1.04 -6.65 -22.16
N ALA A 627 -2.32 -6.93 -22.40
CA ALA A 627 -3.00 -8.02 -21.71
C ALA A 627 -3.94 -8.75 -22.68
N GLY A 628 -4.21 -10.01 -22.40
CA GLY A 628 -5.12 -10.79 -23.21
C GLY A 628 -5.56 -12.07 -22.55
N ARG A 629 -6.79 -12.49 -22.92
CA ARG A 629 -7.37 -13.78 -22.58
C ARG A 629 -7.58 -14.56 -23.87
N TYR A 630 -7.18 -15.81 -23.89
CA TYR A 630 -7.30 -16.68 -25.04
C TYR A 630 -7.85 -18.05 -24.64
N GLY A 631 -9.03 -18.40 -25.13
CA GLY A 631 -9.58 -19.75 -25.04
C GLY A 631 -8.85 -20.65 -26.04
N ILE A 632 -7.99 -21.56 -25.54
CA ILE A 632 -7.21 -22.49 -26.37
C ILE A 632 -8.12 -23.59 -26.87
N THR A 633 -8.97 -24.12 -26.00
CA THR A 633 -10.05 -25.07 -26.23
C THR A 633 -11.21 -24.71 -25.30
N GLU A 634 -12.29 -25.50 -25.33
CA GLU A 634 -13.39 -25.35 -24.35
C GLU A 634 -12.92 -25.57 -22.91
N ASP A 635 -11.89 -26.39 -22.70
CA ASP A 635 -11.36 -26.75 -21.37
C ASP A 635 -10.09 -25.99 -20.98
N TRP A 636 -9.45 -25.30 -21.92
CA TRP A 636 -8.17 -24.63 -21.65
C TRP A 636 -8.24 -23.14 -21.98
N SER A 637 -7.86 -22.34 -21.02
CA SER A 637 -7.74 -20.88 -21.18
C SER A 637 -6.41 -20.35 -20.71
N LEU A 638 -5.93 -19.30 -21.36
CA LEU A 638 -4.72 -18.57 -21.01
C LEU A 638 -5.07 -17.11 -20.81
N TYR A 639 -4.72 -16.56 -19.65
CA TYR A 639 -4.61 -15.13 -19.43
C TYR A 639 -3.12 -14.76 -19.33
N ALA A 640 -2.71 -13.72 -20.01
CA ALA A 640 -1.34 -13.22 -19.89
C ALA A 640 -1.32 -11.71 -20.01
N ASN A 641 -0.39 -11.09 -19.29
CA ASN A 641 -0.06 -9.68 -19.44
C ASN A 641 1.44 -9.43 -19.43
N TYR A 642 1.80 -8.29 -19.99
CA TYR A 642 3.17 -7.79 -20.02
C TYR A 642 3.14 -6.29 -19.88
N THR A 643 4.05 -5.75 -19.07
CA THR A 643 4.27 -4.32 -18.90
C THR A 643 5.75 -4.02 -19.08
N TRP A 644 6.05 -3.07 -19.93
CA TRP A 644 7.32 -2.38 -20.02
C TRP A 644 7.15 -0.97 -19.45
N THR A 645 7.98 -0.57 -18.50
CA THR A 645 7.97 0.75 -17.88
C THR A 645 9.38 1.31 -17.86
N ASP A 646 9.56 2.46 -18.47
CA ASP A 646 10.78 3.24 -18.43
C ASP A 646 10.53 4.50 -17.58
N SER A 647 11.39 4.74 -16.60
CA SER A 647 11.31 5.89 -15.70
C SER A 647 12.64 6.61 -15.63
N GLU A 648 12.62 7.94 -15.66
CA GLU A 648 13.84 8.75 -15.57
C GLU A 648 13.59 10.01 -14.73
N GLN A 649 14.46 10.25 -13.77
CA GLN A 649 14.49 11.49 -13.01
C GLN A 649 15.18 12.56 -13.88
N LYS A 650 14.43 13.60 -14.26
CA LYS A 650 14.91 14.64 -15.20
C LYS A 650 15.66 15.78 -14.52
N SER A 651 15.67 15.79 -13.19
CA SER A 651 16.36 16.81 -12.39
C SER A 651 16.65 16.33 -10.97
N GLY A 652 17.25 17.15 -10.14
CA GLY A 652 17.66 16.80 -8.77
C GLY A 652 19.01 16.05 -8.72
N SER A 653 19.33 15.51 -7.54
CA SER A 653 20.61 14.81 -7.29
C SER A 653 20.71 13.45 -8.00
N GLN A 654 19.59 12.90 -8.44
CA GLN A 654 19.49 11.60 -9.11
C GLN A 654 19.11 11.73 -10.60
N ILE A 655 19.49 12.83 -11.23
CA ILE A 655 19.20 13.07 -12.66
C ILE A 655 19.75 11.94 -13.55
N GLY A 656 18.89 11.44 -14.44
CA GLY A 656 19.21 10.34 -15.37
C GLY A 656 19.04 8.94 -14.76
N LEU A 657 18.70 8.82 -13.46
CA LEU A 657 18.47 7.53 -12.80
C LEU A 657 16.97 7.16 -12.80
N PRO A 658 16.65 5.85 -12.80
CA PRO A 658 15.26 5.39 -12.72
C PRO A 658 14.62 5.71 -11.36
N LEU A 659 13.30 5.55 -11.28
CA LEU A 659 12.60 5.46 -9.99
C LEU A 659 12.97 4.16 -9.27
N THR A 660 13.10 4.25 -7.94
CA THR A 660 13.44 3.08 -7.12
C THR A 660 12.32 2.04 -7.13
N ASN A 661 12.72 0.77 -7.05
CA ASN A 661 11.83 -0.39 -6.93
C ASN A 661 10.85 -0.61 -8.10
N THR A 662 11.13 -0.01 -9.25
CA THR A 662 10.33 -0.19 -10.48
C THR A 662 11.01 -1.21 -11.39
N ALA A 663 10.30 -2.30 -11.74
CA ALA A 663 10.78 -3.26 -12.73
C ALA A 663 10.55 -2.71 -14.13
N GLU A 664 11.60 -2.68 -14.96
CA GLU A 664 11.47 -2.25 -16.36
C GLU A 664 10.56 -3.21 -17.15
N HIS A 665 10.68 -4.52 -16.88
CA HIS A 665 9.87 -5.54 -17.53
C HIS A 665 9.14 -6.40 -16.50
N MET A 666 7.83 -6.48 -16.63
CA MET A 666 6.97 -7.35 -15.84
C MET A 666 6.12 -8.21 -16.75
N ALA A 667 5.95 -9.47 -16.40
CA ALA A 667 5.02 -10.34 -17.10
C ALA A 667 4.32 -11.29 -16.12
N ASN A 668 3.05 -11.54 -16.36
CA ASN A 668 2.27 -12.54 -15.65
C ASN A 668 1.54 -13.42 -16.67
N ALA A 669 1.40 -14.70 -16.36
CA ALA A 669 0.63 -15.64 -17.16
C ALA A 669 -0.12 -16.62 -16.26
N ASN A 670 -1.35 -16.96 -16.61
CA ASN A 670 -2.17 -17.94 -15.94
C ASN A 670 -2.79 -18.90 -16.97
N LEU A 671 -2.36 -20.16 -16.93
CA LEU A 671 -2.91 -21.22 -17.76
C LEU A 671 -3.88 -22.03 -16.90
N THR A 672 -5.16 -22.03 -17.25
CA THR A 672 -6.22 -22.76 -16.54
C THR A 672 -6.68 -23.95 -17.38
N TRP A 673 -6.87 -25.08 -16.72
CA TRP A 673 -7.45 -26.29 -17.26
C TRP A 673 -8.70 -26.68 -16.46
N ASP A 674 -9.87 -26.56 -17.09
CA ASP A 674 -11.15 -27.00 -16.56
C ASP A 674 -11.30 -28.50 -16.87
N ILE A 675 -10.90 -29.35 -15.91
CA ILE A 675 -10.92 -30.80 -16.06
C ILE A 675 -12.36 -31.30 -16.21
N ASN A 676 -13.27 -30.67 -15.49
CA ASN A 676 -14.71 -30.85 -15.60
C ASN A 676 -15.40 -29.65 -14.91
N ALA A 677 -16.73 -29.64 -14.84
CA ALA A 677 -17.51 -28.55 -14.23
C ALA A 677 -17.17 -28.26 -12.75
N ASP A 678 -16.63 -29.25 -12.03
CA ASP A 678 -16.37 -29.17 -10.59
C ASP A 678 -14.90 -28.96 -10.25
N LEU A 679 -13.97 -29.22 -11.18
CA LEU A 679 -12.53 -29.21 -10.91
C LEU A 679 -11.79 -28.46 -11.99
N ASN A 680 -11.12 -27.38 -11.58
CA ASN A 680 -10.11 -26.73 -12.40
C ASN A 680 -8.73 -26.75 -11.73
N VAL A 681 -7.68 -26.69 -12.55
CA VAL A 681 -6.28 -26.58 -12.15
C VAL A 681 -5.65 -25.44 -12.92
N TYR A 682 -4.84 -24.64 -12.26
CA TYR A 682 -4.15 -23.55 -12.92
C TYR A 682 -2.66 -23.51 -12.59
N LEU A 683 -1.87 -23.12 -13.59
CA LEU A 683 -0.45 -22.81 -13.46
C LEU A 683 -0.26 -21.33 -13.69
N GLN A 684 0.28 -20.64 -12.70
CA GLN A 684 0.53 -19.21 -12.75
C GLN A 684 2.03 -18.92 -12.77
N ALA A 685 2.45 -17.99 -13.61
CA ALA A 685 3.84 -17.53 -13.72
C ALA A 685 3.92 -16.03 -13.47
N GLU A 686 4.96 -15.62 -12.78
CA GLU A 686 5.32 -14.24 -12.52
C GLU A 686 6.78 -14.02 -12.90
N VAL A 687 7.06 -12.97 -13.67
CA VAL A 687 8.39 -12.57 -14.11
C VAL A 687 8.61 -11.09 -13.84
N ARG A 688 9.72 -10.76 -13.21
CA ARG A 688 10.15 -9.37 -12.99
C ARG A 688 11.60 -9.24 -13.38
N SER A 689 11.95 -8.16 -14.10
CA SER A 689 13.32 -7.77 -14.37
C SER A 689 14.03 -7.22 -13.13
N ASP A 690 15.29 -6.90 -13.26
CA ASP A 690 16.03 -6.17 -12.23
C ASP A 690 15.34 -4.83 -11.94
N ARG A 691 15.39 -4.39 -10.67
CA ARG A 691 14.75 -3.14 -10.20
C ARG A 691 15.81 -2.25 -9.58
N TYR A 692 15.83 -0.99 -10.01
CA TYR A 692 16.71 -0.01 -9.42
C TYR A 692 16.43 0.17 -7.93
N ARG A 693 17.45 0.06 -7.09
CA ARG A 693 17.37 0.20 -5.64
C ARG A 693 17.85 1.56 -5.15
N GLY A 694 18.86 2.09 -5.77
CA GLY A 694 19.51 3.33 -5.39
C GLY A 694 20.90 3.47 -5.94
N TYR A 695 21.55 4.59 -5.63
CA TYR A 695 22.90 4.90 -6.04
C TYR A 695 23.85 4.90 -4.84
N ASP A 696 24.92 4.12 -4.92
CA ASP A 696 25.99 4.10 -3.92
C ASP A 696 27.05 5.14 -4.31
N SER A 697 26.99 6.30 -3.65
CA SER A 697 27.93 7.40 -3.91
C SER A 697 29.38 7.10 -3.47
N THR A 698 29.58 6.12 -2.60
CA THR A 698 30.92 5.71 -2.15
C THR A 698 31.62 4.89 -3.23
N LEU A 699 30.86 4.03 -3.91
CA LEU A 699 31.37 3.14 -4.94
C LEU A 699 31.10 3.63 -6.37
N ASP A 700 30.44 4.79 -6.51
CA ASP A 700 30.05 5.39 -7.79
C ASP A 700 29.33 4.38 -8.69
N ARG A 701 28.30 3.70 -8.12
CA ARG A 701 27.56 2.65 -8.83
C ARG A 701 26.09 2.61 -8.50
N GLU A 702 25.30 2.16 -9.45
CA GLU A 702 23.89 1.83 -9.26
C GLU A 702 23.73 0.47 -8.57
N LEU A 703 22.74 0.38 -7.70
CA LEU A 703 22.35 -0.83 -7.02
C LEU A 703 21.02 -1.33 -7.58
N TYR A 704 20.88 -2.65 -7.72
CA TYR A 704 19.67 -3.28 -8.26
C TYR A 704 19.24 -4.49 -7.43
N PHE A 705 17.94 -4.65 -7.26
CA PHE A 705 17.35 -5.94 -6.90
C PHE A 705 17.36 -6.86 -8.12
N LYS A 706 17.66 -8.13 -7.92
CA LYS A 706 17.76 -9.09 -9.02
C LYS A 706 16.40 -9.45 -9.62
N SER A 707 16.42 -9.79 -10.90
CA SER A 707 15.29 -10.37 -11.61
C SER A 707 14.90 -11.73 -11.05
N TYR A 708 13.60 -12.03 -11.17
CA TYR A 708 13.10 -13.34 -10.74
C TYR A 708 11.98 -13.87 -11.64
N THR A 709 11.80 -15.19 -11.56
CA THR A 709 10.67 -15.91 -12.14
C THR A 709 10.11 -16.85 -11.10
N MET A 710 8.80 -16.75 -10.82
CA MET A 710 8.08 -17.66 -9.94
C MET A 710 6.99 -18.41 -10.69
N LEU A 711 6.76 -19.65 -10.24
CA LEU A 711 5.62 -20.43 -10.66
C LEU A 711 4.77 -20.80 -9.44
N HIS A 712 3.46 -20.76 -9.62
CA HIS A 712 2.47 -21.18 -8.63
C HIS A 712 1.54 -22.19 -9.28
N LEU A 713 1.17 -23.23 -8.55
CA LEU A 713 0.21 -24.24 -9.00
C LEU A 713 -1.00 -24.19 -8.07
N GLY A 714 -2.19 -24.13 -8.63
CA GLY A 714 -3.41 -24.17 -7.83
C GLY A 714 -4.47 -25.07 -8.43
N ALA A 715 -5.44 -25.41 -7.59
CA ALA A 715 -6.63 -26.17 -7.98
C ALA A 715 -7.84 -25.68 -7.20
N ARG A 716 -8.98 -25.60 -7.85
CA ARG A 716 -10.28 -25.35 -7.24
C ARG A 716 -11.16 -26.56 -7.48
N TRP A 717 -11.72 -27.10 -6.41
CA TRP A 717 -12.59 -28.27 -6.45
C TRP A 717 -13.93 -28.00 -5.75
N GLN A 718 -15.00 -27.95 -6.53
CA GLN A 718 -16.38 -27.90 -6.06
C GLN A 718 -16.80 -29.31 -5.64
N LEU A 719 -16.72 -29.62 -4.35
CA LEU A 719 -17.07 -30.95 -3.86
C LEU A 719 -18.57 -31.25 -3.94
N ASN A 720 -19.38 -30.22 -3.74
CA ASN A 720 -20.84 -30.24 -3.88
C ASN A 720 -21.34 -28.79 -3.96
N GLU A 721 -22.67 -28.59 -4.00
CA GLU A 721 -23.27 -27.25 -4.07
C GLU A 721 -22.90 -26.33 -2.89
N TYR A 722 -22.35 -26.88 -1.79
CA TYR A 722 -22.06 -26.15 -0.55
C TYR A 722 -20.55 -26.04 -0.25
N VAL A 723 -19.71 -26.84 -0.82
CA VAL A 723 -18.31 -26.94 -0.40
C VAL A 723 -17.36 -26.79 -1.57
N VAL A 724 -16.50 -25.79 -1.47
CA VAL A 724 -15.38 -25.55 -2.40
C VAL A 724 -14.07 -25.72 -1.64
N VAL A 725 -13.13 -26.45 -2.23
CA VAL A 725 -11.77 -26.57 -1.73
C VAL A 725 -10.83 -25.92 -2.73
N ASN A 726 -10.08 -24.93 -2.27
CA ASN A 726 -9.02 -24.31 -3.04
C ASN A 726 -7.66 -24.73 -2.49
N LEU A 727 -6.76 -25.14 -3.37
CA LEU A 727 -5.39 -25.52 -3.06
C LEU A 727 -4.44 -24.65 -3.87
N ARG A 728 -3.37 -24.14 -3.24
CA ARG A 728 -2.33 -23.39 -3.95
C ARG A 728 -0.96 -23.74 -3.40
N VAL A 729 0.00 -23.93 -4.28
CA VAL A 729 1.43 -24.05 -3.97
C VAL A 729 2.13 -22.85 -4.58
N ASN A 730 2.56 -21.93 -3.75
CA ASN A 730 3.35 -20.79 -4.16
C ASN A 730 4.81 -21.18 -4.34
N ASN A 731 5.52 -20.44 -5.21
CA ASN A 731 6.94 -20.67 -5.49
C ASN A 731 7.28 -22.16 -5.72
N LEU A 732 6.56 -22.80 -6.66
CA LEU A 732 6.64 -24.23 -6.96
C LEU A 732 8.08 -24.71 -7.21
N LEU A 733 8.94 -23.85 -7.78
CA LEU A 733 10.33 -24.16 -8.10
C LEU A 733 11.28 -23.94 -6.93
N ASP A 734 10.80 -23.55 -5.76
CA ASP A 734 11.63 -23.28 -4.58
C ASP A 734 12.78 -22.30 -4.86
N ARG A 735 12.44 -21.19 -5.52
CA ARG A 735 13.41 -20.16 -5.82
C ARG A 735 13.72 -19.37 -4.55
N ASP A 736 14.99 -19.31 -4.23
CA ASP A 736 15.51 -18.41 -3.20
C ASP A 736 15.76 -17.03 -3.84
N PHE A 737 15.07 -16.00 -3.34
CA PHE A 737 15.19 -14.63 -3.77
C PHE A 737 16.07 -13.80 -2.83
N THR A 738 16.53 -14.40 -1.75
CA THR A 738 17.45 -13.74 -0.84
C THR A 738 18.73 -13.42 -1.61
N THR A 739 18.89 -12.15 -1.95
CA THR A 739 20.10 -11.68 -2.58
C THR A 739 20.77 -10.68 -1.66
N TYR A 740 22.05 -10.81 -1.51
CA TYR A 740 22.86 -9.84 -0.82
C TYR A 740 24.06 -9.49 -1.67
N SER A 741 24.50 -8.26 -1.60
CA SER A 741 25.80 -7.85 -2.12
C SER A 741 26.69 -7.47 -0.95
N VAL A 742 27.84 -8.04 -0.90
CA VAL A 742 28.89 -7.60 0.02
C VAL A 742 29.85 -6.72 -0.76
N THR A 743 30.09 -5.54 -0.22
CA THR A 743 30.97 -4.59 -0.87
C THR A 743 32.32 -4.59 -0.20
N TYR A 744 33.34 -4.94 -0.94
CA TYR A 744 34.74 -4.91 -0.52
C TYR A 744 35.55 -4.01 -1.41
N ASP A 745 36.57 -3.40 -0.86
CA ASP A 745 37.59 -2.71 -1.63
C ASP A 745 38.93 -2.81 -0.91
N ASP A 746 40.00 -2.77 -1.65
CA ASP A 746 41.36 -2.60 -1.13
C ASP A 746 41.66 -1.10 -1.02
N LEU A 747 41.12 -0.49 0.06
CA LEU A 747 41.14 0.96 0.24
C LEU A 747 42.54 1.56 0.43
N ASN A 748 43.48 0.76 0.89
CA ASN A 748 44.84 1.19 1.18
C ASN A 748 45.90 0.59 0.21
N GLY A 749 45.49 -0.28 -0.71
CA GLY A 749 46.33 -0.87 -1.75
C GLY A 749 47.31 -1.89 -1.21
N ASP A 750 47.06 -2.52 -0.07
CA ASP A 750 47.91 -3.49 0.57
C ASP A 750 47.61 -4.95 0.15
N GLY A 751 46.58 -5.16 -0.69
CA GLY A 751 46.12 -6.45 -1.16
C GLY A 751 45.18 -7.16 -0.20
N GLN A 752 44.74 -6.50 0.88
CA GLN A 752 43.68 -6.97 1.77
C GLN A 752 42.39 -6.26 1.41
N PHE A 753 41.29 -7.01 1.39
CA PHE A 753 39.97 -6.42 1.15
C PHE A 753 39.38 -5.93 2.47
N GLU A 754 38.88 -4.72 2.45
CA GLU A 754 38.23 -4.06 3.56
C GLU A 754 36.76 -3.85 3.24
N TYR A 755 35.89 -3.90 4.26
CA TYR A 755 34.46 -3.68 4.08
C TYR A 755 34.15 -2.21 3.92
N LEU A 756 33.34 -1.89 2.90
CA LEU A 756 32.78 -0.57 2.75
C LEU A 756 31.45 -0.51 3.47
N THR A 757 31.39 0.20 4.57
CA THR A 757 30.14 0.60 5.19
C THR A 757 29.83 2.03 4.76
N GLY A 758 28.56 2.43 4.65
CA GLY A 758 28.17 3.79 4.28
C GLY A 758 28.68 4.90 5.21
N ARG A 759 29.58 4.58 6.16
CA ARG A 759 30.19 5.52 7.11
C ARG A 759 31.71 5.36 7.24
N GLY A 760 32.36 4.68 6.29
CA GLY A 760 33.80 4.39 6.33
C GLY A 760 34.10 2.93 6.65
N VAL A 761 35.36 2.54 6.59
CA VAL A 761 35.84 1.19 6.91
C VAL A 761 35.62 0.91 8.38
N THR A 762 34.87 -0.13 8.70
CA THR A 762 34.72 -0.64 10.06
C THR A 762 34.99 -2.14 10.06
N SER A 763 35.33 -2.71 11.21
CA SER A 763 35.48 -4.15 11.37
C SER A 763 34.15 -4.91 11.34
N GLU A 764 33.01 -4.19 11.25
CA GLU A 764 31.69 -4.75 11.14
C GLU A 764 31.22 -4.81 9.71
N VAL A 765 30.73 -5.96 9.29
CA VAL A 765 30.16 -6.18 7.97
C VAL A 765 28.74 -5.63 7.97
N ASN A 766 28.52 -4.49 7.33
CA ASN A 766 27.18 -4.02 7.01
C ASN A 766 26.73 -4.62 5.69
N PHE A 767 25.86 -5.59 5.76
CA PHE A 767 25.21 -6.14 4.57
C PHE A 767 24.08 -5.20 4.17
N THR A 768 24.14 -4.69 2.96
CA THR A 768 22.96 -4.15 2.32
C THR A 768 22.18 -5.35 1.80
N ASP A 769 21.25 -5.82 2.60
CA ASP A 769 20.43 -6.94 2.22
C ASP A 769 19.41 -6.52 1.18
N ASP A 770 19.51 -7.13 0.00
CA ASP A 770 18.48 -7.05 -1.02
C ASP A 770 17.42 -8.08 -0.67
N TYR A 771 16.34 -7.61 -0.02
CA TYR A 771 15.30 -8.49 0.47
C TYR A 771 14.28 -8.77 -0.60
N ASN A 772 14.24 -10.02 -0.99
CA ASN A 772 13.20 -10.59 -1.80
C ASN A 772 12.83 -11.95 -1.23
N VAL A 773 12.06 -11.96 -0.16
CA VAL A 773 11.56 -13.21 0.39
C VAL A 773 10.08 -13.34 0.07
N LYS A 774 9.79 -14.01 -1.02
CA LYS A 774 8.49 -14.67 -1.20
C LYS A 774 8.69 -16.11 -0.78
N ASP A 775 8.15 -16.43 0.36
CA ASP A 775 8.26 -17.74 0.93
C ASP A 775 7.58 -18.78 0.06
N LYS A 776 8.08 -19.98 0.12
CA LYS A 776 7.41 -21.16 -0.41
C LYS A 776 6.25 -21.50 0.53
N ALA A 777 5.12 -20.84 0.35
CA ALA A 777 3.90 -21.20 1.05
C ALA A 777 3.19 -22.36 0.32
N MET A 778 2.82 -23.37 1.06
CA MET A 778 2.06 -24.50 0.56
C MET A 778 0.63 -24.45 1.09
N ALA A 779 -0.30 -24.34 0.15
CA ALA A 779 -1.74 -24.56 0.30
C ALA A 779 -2.54 -23.55 1.16
N VAL A 780 -3.34 -22.76 0.48
CA VAL A 780 -4.49 -22.06 1.08
C VAL A 780 -5.72 -22.94 0.90
N TYR A 781 -6.42 -23.26 1.98
CA TYR A 781 -7.70 -23.94 1.94
C TYR A 781 -8.81 -22.91 2.12
N ASN A 782 -9.65 -22.75 1.11
CA ASN A 782 -10.89 -22.01 1.25
C ASN A 782 -12.05 -23.01 1.23
N LEU A 783 -12.81 -23.04 2.30
CA LEU A 783 -14.10 -23.69 2.36
C LEU A 783 -15.16 -22.60 2.25
N GLN A 784 -15.81 -22.49 1.09
CA GLN A 784 -16.87 -21.52 0.82
C GLN A 784 -18.22 -22.18 1.04
N HIS A 785 -19.14 -21.42 1.62
CA HIS A 785 -20.50 -21.84 1.94
C HIS A 785 -21.56 -20.98 1.30
#